data_100a908173457f6ee583e8398c5774af
#
_entry.id   100a908173457f6ee583e8398c5774af
#
_cell.length_a   1.000
_cell.length_b   1.000
_cell.length_c   1.000
_cell.angle_alpha   90.00
_cell.angle_beta   90.00
_cell.angle_gamma   90.00
#
_symmetry.space_group_name_H-M   'P 1'
#
loop_
_entity.id
_entity.type
_entity.pdbx_description
1 polymer ?
#
loop_
_entity_poly.entity_id
_entity_poly.type
_entity_poly.pdbx_seq_one_letter_code
_entity_poly.pdbx_strand_id
1 'polypeptide(L)'
;MIDARGCSSTKVPLANYFLNFFTLRDFEKPRIPSNLRSRAMSSTPSKAGTPGKSTAPDPAIDDAKAAKLAKTKASEKALRDTLLTAVRVVIVTLSLITSFQIRLFAVERYGRVIHEFDPWFNFRATQYLVDNGWTKFFTWYDHSVWYPLGRPVGTTIYPGMQVTAASIYHVLTAWLGVDVSLNDVCVFLPAGFSILACIFTGGIAYEAGSSGRKWSAFTAACGLMSVLPAHLMRSVAGAFDNECIAVTAMTATFYWWIRSLRTEQSWPVAFVAALSYFYMVAAWGGYTFVLNMVGVHAACQLFANGVRKFSWNLHKAYHVFYFVGTALAIRVPVVGWMPLQSMEQMGPLFVLVIANIYAFVHVQSKKMGEREFSIFKRRMFVYGAAGVCALLFAIVQSGKVGPLSARVRGLFVPHTRTGNPLVDSVAEHQATQGDVYFKYFHFNIFTAAVGMVMCVVHKRSPARLFVAAYFFVAMYFSSKMVRLVLLLGPACAAASAVALASLYEWIADEAMTVMEAVDPERKKAANAAAAKEKEGKDSSRAARRAEKKGFGKSSKHFKISDTPAILAKWFRDRPDHRKAIAAIVFAVCFSIGTSFLNRSWMMGKALSEPSIMMRARNRDGSIVMLDDFRESYWWLRDNTPEDSRVMAWWDYGYQINGLGNRTTVADGNTWNHEHIALLGKCLVSPELEGHHIVRHLADYVLVWTTRFAGFHGDDLAKSPHMARIAGSVYKDVHPTDFYIDEMGRPSDYMRQSLLYRLHSYGKAMDVEPLEKYEEVFQSKNAMVRIWKVLDVDEESKEFVKSGANRRCDAGGWYCPGGYPEALKDVLSGKVDYQQ
;
A
#
# COMPACT_ATOMS: atom_id res chain seq x y z
N MET A 1 13.52 45.64 -23.75
CA MET A 1 13.93 46.97 -23.31
C MET A 1 13.14 47.35 -22.09
N ILE A 2 13.84 47.77 -21.06
CA ILE A 2 13.40 48.22 -19.70
C ILE A 2 13.49 47.06 -18.70
N ASP A 3 14.34 47.03 -17.86
CA ASP A 3 15.54 47.64 -17.22
C ASP A 3 15.62 46.99 -15.82
N ALA A 4 16.79 46.51 -15.52
CA ALA A 4 17.12 45.85 -14.25
C ALA A 4 17.44 46.92 -13.19
N ARG A 5 17.05 46.63 -11.93
CA ARG A 5 17.84 46.97 -10.72
C ARG A 5 17.18 46.38 -9.47
N GLY A 6 17.78 45.38 -8.89
CA GLY A 6 18.53 45.51 -7.65
C GLY A 6 17.69 45.09 -6.44
N CYS A 7 17.85 43.85 -5.97
CA CYS A 7 17.75 43.59 -4.55
C CYS A 7 18.69 42.46 -4.13
N SER A 8 19.49 42.74 -3.14
CA SER A 8 20.67 42.04 -2.66
C SER A 8 20.37 40.65 -2.11
N SER A 9 21.31 39.73 -2.41
CA SER A 9 21.44 38.38 -1.90
C SER A 9 21.65 38.32 -0.39
N THR A 10 20.79 37.63 0.33
CA THR A 10 21.16 36.96 1.58
C THR A 10 21.00 35.46 1.38
N LYS A 11 22.12 34.80 1.10
CA LYS A 11 22.25 33.35 1.10
C LYS A 11 22.12 32.84 2.53
N VAL A 12 21.01 32.19 2.86
CA VAL A 12 20.87 31.35 4.06
C VAL A 12 21.02 29.90 3.62
N PRO A 13 21.98 29.13 4.16
CA PRO A 13 22.20 27.76 3.74
C PRO A 13 21.09 26.86 4.29
N LEU A 14 20.23 26.35 3.43
CA LEU A 14 19.16 25.36 3.74
C LEU A 14 19.73 23.99 4.22
N ALA A 15 21.02 23.75 4.11
CA ALA A 15 21.67 22.52 4.59
C ALA A 15 21.57 22.30 6.11
N ASN A 16 21.43 23.36 6.89
CA ASN A 16 21.33 23.25 8.36
C ASN A 16 19.94 22.89 8.91
N TYR A 17 18.88 23.00 8.08
CA TYR A 17 17.54 22.62 8.51
C TYR A 17 17.27 21.11 8.35
N PHE A 18 17.90 20.45 7.38
CA PHE A 18 17.75 18.99 7.18
C PHE A 18 18.56 18.17 8.19
N LEU A 19 19.72 18.65 8.63
CA LEU A 19 20.52 17.94 9.64
C LEU A 19 19.94 18.05 11.07
N ASN A 20 19.21 19.10 11.38
CA ASN A 20 18.57 19.27 12.70
C ASN A 20 17.30 18.44 12.89
N PHE A 21 16.71 17.88 11.82
CA PHE A 21 15.53 17.00 11.92
C PHE A 21 15.88 15.57 12.33
N PHE A 22 17.12 15.16 12.16
CA PHE A 22 17.62 13.80 12.52
C PHE A 22 18.57 13.77 13.71
N THR A 23 18.93 14.90 14.30
CA THR A 23 19.76 14.91 15.51
C THR A 23 18.93 14.49 16.71
N LEU A 24 19.27 13.31 17.18
CA LEU A 24 18.96 12.72 18.48
C LEU A 24 19.15 13.73 19.64
N ARG A 25 18.10 14.46 20.01
CA ARG A 25 17.98 15.18 21.27
C ARG A 25 16.74 14.72 22.00
N ASP A 26 16.77 13.51 22.50
CA ASP A 26 15.94 13.04 23.61
C ASP A 26 16.70 11.94 24.38
N PHE A 27 17.89 12.30 24.85
CA PHE A 27 18.46 11.62 26.00
C PHE A 27 17.81 12.22 27.24
N GLU A 28 16.73 11.62 27.72
CA GLU A 28 16.25 11.82 29.07
C GLU A 28 17.36 11.46 30.04
N LYS A 29 17.91 12.47 30.69
CA LYS A 29 18.75 12.27 31.92
C LYS A 29 17.89 11.52 32.95
N PRO A 30 18.38 10.44 33.54
CA PRO A 30 17.65 9.75 34.60
C PRO A 30 17.43 10.74 35.77
N ARG A 31 16.19 11.01 36.12
CA ARG A 31 15.82 11.70 37.35
C ARG A 31 16.18 10.81 38.51
N ILE A 32 17.16 11.23 39.29
CA ILE A 32 17.44 10.68 40.58
C ILE A 32 16.28 11.03 41.53
N PRO A 33 15.64 10.08 42.23
CA PRO A 33 14.60 10.39 43.20
C PRO A 33 15.21 11.13 44.37
N SER A 34 14.73 12.31 44.64
CA SER A 34 15.09 13.17 45.78
C SER A 34 14.38 12.71 47.08
N ASN A 35 14.69 11.54 47.58
CA ASN A 35 14.22 11.10 48.92
C ASN A 35 15.32 10.36 49.66
N LEU A 36 16.43 11.05 49.98
CA LEU A 36 17.43 10.63 50.96
C LEU A 36 18.13 11.87 51.51
N ARG A 37 17.37 12.79 52.08
CA ARG A 37 17.90 13.77 53.02
C ARG A 37 16.85 14.00 54.12
N SER A 38 16.97 13.23 55.21
CA SER A 38 16.58 13.60 56.57
C SER A 38 16.54 12.34 57.43
N ARG A 39 17.66 12.01 58.02
CA ARG A 39 17.77 11.34 59.34
C ARG A 39 19.25 11.23 59.69
N ALA A 40 19.78 12.28 60.19
CA ALA A 40 20.96 12.30 61.01
C ALA A 40 20.70 13.38 62.04
N MET A 41 20.36 12.97 63.27
CA MET A 41 20.83 13.58 64.53
C MET A 41 20.17 12.89 65.74
N SER A 42 21.07 12.63 66.63
CA SER A 42 20.89 12.40 68.06
C SER A 42 20.65 10.96 68.55
N SER A 43 21.75 10.36 69.11
CA SER A 43 21.79 10.02 70.50
C SER A 43 23.23 9.54 70.91
N THR A 44 23.73 10.12 71.94
CA THR A 44 25.03 9.97 72.59
C THR A 44 25.15 8.61 73.31
N PRO A 45 26.38 8.25 73.82
CA PRO A 45 26.82 6.86 73.98
C PRO A 45 26.64 6.34 75.42
N SER A 46 26.50 5.03 75.55
CA SER A 46 26.72 4.32 76.82
C SER A 46 27.77 3.23 76.66
N LYS A 47 28.62 3.13 77.67
CA LYS A 47 29.90 2.38 77.81
C LYS A 47 29.73 0.86 77.92
N ALA A 48 30.80 0.19 77.53
CA ALA A 48 31.54 -0.94 78.00
C ALA A 48 31.04 -2.38 77.89
N GLY A 49 31.85 -3.19 77.10
CA GLY A 49 31.86 -4.66 77.17
C GLY A 49 32.81 -5.26 76.17
N THR A 50 34.04 -5.55 76.45
CA THR A 50 35.11 -6.23 75.67
C THR A 50 34.96 -7.77 75.75
N PRO A 51 35.71 -8.58 75.01
CA PRO A 51 35.82 -8.76 73.54
C PRO A 51 35.51 -10.19 73.07
N GLY A 52 35.04 -10.33 71.88
CA GLY A 52 34.99 -11.62 71.16
C GLY A 52 35.34 -11.39 69.68
N LYS A 53 36.52 -11.83 69.25
CA LYS A 53 36.95 -11.82 67.83
C LYS A 53 36.00 -12.70 67.00
N SER A 54 35.15 -12.12 66.25
CA SER A 54 34.55 -12.70 64.99
C SER A 54 34.84 -11.75 63.87
N THR A 55 35.66 -12.19 62.93
CA THR A 55 35.94 -11.47 61.68
C THR A 55 34.67 -11.40 60.82
N ALA A 56 33.82 -10.39 61.05
CA ALA A 56 32.79 -10.00 60.09
C ALA A 56 33.48 -9.29 58.93
N PRO A 57 33.10 -9.57 57.65
CA PRO A 57 33.68 -8.88 56.50
C PRO A 57 33.30 -7.40 56.56
N ASP A 58 34.26 -6.53 56.26
CA ASP A 58 34.15 -5.08 56.27
C ASP A 58 33.10 -4.61 55.26
N PRO A 59 32.00 -3.98 55.67
CA PRO A 59 30.90 -3.58 54.75
C PRO A 59 31.39 -2.62 53.65
N ALA A 60 32.48 -1.87 53.87
CA ALA A 60 33.06 -0.98 52.88
C ALA A 60 33.70 -1.73 51.68
N ILE A 61 34.20 -2.97 51.91
CA ILE A 61 34.80 -3.79 50.85
C ILE A 61 33.69 -4.42 49.95
N ASP A 62 32.56 -4.78 50.51
CA ASP A 62 31.43 -5.35 49.76
C ASP A 62 30.70 -4.28 48.97
N ASP A 63 30.55 -3.06 49.47
CA ASP A 63 29.99 -1.91 48.71
C ASP A 63 30.91 -1.49 47.57
N ALA A 64 32.22 -1.48 47.73
CA ALA A 64 33.20 -1.20 46.67
C ALA A 64 33.18 -2.27 45.57
N LYS A 65 33.02 -3.56 45.93
CA LYS A 65 32.87 -4.66 44.96
C LYS A 65 31.52 -4.59 44.21
N ALA A 66 30.44 -4.28 44.92
CA ALA A 66 29.11 -4.08 44.33
C ALA A 66 29.11 -2.89 43.33
N ALA A 67 29.76 -1.77 43.69
CA ALA A 67 29.93 -0.61 42.83
C ALA A 67 30.78 -0.92 41.57
N LYS A 68 31.87 -1.69 41.73
CA LYS A 68 32.70 -2.14 40.61
C LYS A 68 31.93 -3.07 39.67
N LEU A 69 31.15 -4.02 40.21
CA LEU A 69 30.31 -4.93 39.44
C LEU A 69 29.20 -4.18 38.70
N ALA A 70 28.59 -3.18 39.33
CA ALA A 70 27.58 -2.32 38.69
C ALA A 70 28.16 -1.50 37.54
N LYS A 71 29.38 -0.95 37.68
CA LYS A 71 30.09 -0.25 36.60
C LYS A 71 30.44 -1.19 35.46
N THR A 72 30.90 -2.40 35.72
CA THR A 72 31.21 -3.39 34.68
C THR A 72 29.96 -3.77 33.90
N LYS A 73 28.84 -4.10 34.59
CA LYS A 73 27.55 -4.39 33.94
C LYS A 73 27.00 -3.21 33.15
N ALA A 74 27.21 -1.98 33.62
CA ALA A 74 26.80 -0.78 32.88
C ALA A 74 27.63 -0.59 31.60
N SER A 75 28.96 -0.85 31.65
CA SER A 75 29.85 -0.80 30.49
C SER A 75 29.51 -1.89 29.47
N GLU A 76 29.25 -3.11 29.90
CA GLU A 76 28.82 -4.22 29.03
C GLU A 76 27.51 -3.94 28.33
N LYS A 77 26.55 -3.41 29.08
CA LYS A 77 25.26 -2.98 28.47
C LYS A 77 25.46 -1.88 27.43
N ALA A 78 26.31 -0.90 27.72
CA ALA A 78 26.62 0.17 26.77
C ALA A 78 27.30 -0.38 25.51
N LEU A 79 28.26 -1.27 25.62
CA LEU A 79 28.91 -1.92 24.47
C LEU A 79 27.90 -2.72 23.63
N ARG A 80 27.06 -3.54 24.27
CA ARG A 80 25.96 -4.28 23.62
C ARG A 80 25.05 -3.35 22.85
N ASP A 81 24.55 -2.30 23.49
CA ASP A 81 23.62 -1.36 22.88
C ASP A 81 24.28 -0.61 21.70
N THR A 82 25.57 -0.31 21.78
CA THR A 82 26.35 0.29 20.67
C THR A 82 26.50 -0.68 19.50
N LEU A 83 26.92 -1.93 19.75
CA LEU A 83 27.04 -2.96 18.71
C LEU A 83 25.71 -3.25 18.04
N LEU A 84 24.64 -3.44 18.79
CA LEU A 84 23.30 -3.65 18.25
C LEU A 84 22.83 -2.45 17.42
N THR A 85 23.17 -1.23 17.84
CA THR A 85 22.82 -0.01 17.08
C THR A 85 23.58 0.04 15.75
N ALA A 86 24.89 -0.26 15.76
CA ALA A 86 25.69 -0.33 14.54
C ALA A 86 25.13 -1.37 13.56
N VAL A 87 24.82 -2.59 14.05
CA VAL A 87 24.21 -3.65 13.22
C VAL A 87 22.87 -3.22 12.64
N ARG A 88 22.02 -2.57 13.44
CA ARG A 88 20.69 -2.07 12.97
C ARG A 88 20.87 -1.02 11.89
N VAL A 89 21.78 -0.07 12.06
CA VAL A 89 22.07 0.96 11.05
C VAL A 89 22.51 0.32 9.73
N VAL A 90 23.44 -0.64 9.79
CA VAL A 90 23.91 -1.37 8.60
C VAL A 90 22.75 -2.10 7.93
N ILE A 91 21.93 -2.86 8.69
CA ILE A 91 20.79 -3.59 8.11
C ILE A 91 19.78 -2.63 7.47
N VAL A 92 19.45 -1.51 8.13
CA VAL A 92 18.53 -0.52 7.57
C VAL A 92 19.08 0.07 6.27
N THR A 93 20.36 0.50 6.27
CA THR A 93 20.99 1.05 5.08
C THR A 93 21.00 0.05 3.93
N LEU A 94 21.40 -1.19 4.18
CA LEU A 94 21.38 -2.25 3.17
C LEU A 94 19.95 -2.54 2.69
N SER A 95 18.96 -2.53 3.59
CA SER A 95 17.54 -2.72 3.22
C SER A 95 17.03 -1.62 2.30
N LEU A 96 17.36 -0.35 2.57
CA LEU A 96 16.94 0.77 1.72
C LEU A 96 17.65 0.74 0.35
N ILE A 97 18.93 0.40 0.31
CA ILE A 97 19.67 0.19 -0.95
C ILE A 97 19.04 -0.99 -1.73
N THR A 98 18.80 -2.12 -1.07
CA THR A 98 18.17 -3.28 -1.70
C THR A 98 16.76 -2.97 -2.19
N SER A 99 15.99 -2.17 -1.42
CA SER A 99 14.65 -1.72 -1.85
C SER A 99 14.70 -1.01 -3.19
N PHE A 100 15.67 -0.15 -3.40
CA PHE A 100 15.87 0.53 -4.68
C PHE A 100 16.36 -0.43 -5.77
N GLN A 101 17.43 -1.19 -5.49
CA GLN A 101 18.07 -2.07 -6.48
C GLN A 101 17.17 -3.16 -7.03
N ILE A 102 16.38 -3.85 -6.18
CA ILE A 102 15.50 -4.94 -6.61
C ILE A 102 14.40 -4.46 -7.58
N ARG A 103 14.17 -3.15 -7.64
CA ARG A 103 13.19 -2.51 -8.52
C ARG A 103 13.77 -2.04 -9.84
N LEU A 104 15.08 -2.10 -10.01
CA LEU A 104 15.77 -1.63 -11.22
C LEU A 104 15.93 -2.69 -12.31
N PHE A 105 15.50 -3.93 -12.11
CA PHE A 105 15.68 -5.00 -13.10
C PHE A 105 15.09 -4.66 -14.47
N ALA A 106 13.98 -3.91 -14.51
CA ALA A 106 13.41 -3.45 -15.76
C ALA A 106 14.38 -2.50 -16.49
N VAL A 107 14.94 -1.53 -15.76
CA VAL A 107 15.90 -0.55 -16.33
C VAL A 107 17.17 -1.24 -16.81
N GLU A 108 17.68 -2.21 -16.03
CA GLU A 108 18.87 -2.98 -16.39
C GLU A 108 18.68 -3.79 -17.69
N ARG A 109 17.48 -4.35 -17.89
CA ARG A 109 17.19 -5.28 -18.99
C ARG A 109 16.63 -4.63 -20.24
N TYR A 110 15.80 -3.61 -20.07
CA TYR A 110 15.00 -3.00 -21.12
C TYR A 110 15.27 -1.51 -21.30
N GLY A 111 16.16 -0.93 -20.47
CA GLY A 111 16.42 0.50 -20.49
C GLY A 111 15.37 1.31 -19.71
N ARG A 112 15.40 2.62 -19.85
CA ARG A 112 14.52 3.56 -19.14
C ARG A 112 13.19 3.69 -19.88
N VAL A 113 12.35 2.66 -19.78
CA VAL A 113 11.06 2.55 -20.47
C VAL A 113 9.93 2.55 -19.45
N ILE A 114 8.85 3.24 -19.78
CA ILE A 114 7.58 3.15 -19.04
C ILE A 114 6.88 1.86 -19.47
N HIS A 115 6.43 1.09 -18.48
CA HIS A 115 5.81 -0.22 -18.65
C HIS A 115 4.28 -0.13 -18.57
N GLU A 116 3.61 -1.22 -18.99
CA GLU A 116 2.17 -1.41 -18.89
C GLU A 116 1.33 -0.36 -19.64
N PHE A 117 0.04 -0.25 -19.31
CA PHE A 117 -0.91 0.60 -20.02
C PHE A 117 -1.15 1.92 -19.27
N ASP A 118 -1.64 1.86 -18.01
CA ASP A 118 -1.97 3.03 -17.20
C ASP A 118 -0.80 4.00 -16.99
N PRO A 119 0.47 3.55 -16.82
CA PRO A 119 1.62 4.42 -16.76
C PRO A 119 1.80 5.37 -17.95
N TRP A 120 1.39 4.99 -19.14
CA TRP A 120 1.45 5.86 -20.32
C TRP A 120 0.47 7.03 -20.25
N PHE A 121 -0.75 6.79 -19.75
CA PHE A 121 -1.67 7.89 -19.46
C PHE A 121 -1.11 8.82 -18.39
N ASN A 122 -0.56 8.26 -17.32
CA ASN A 122 0.03 9.04 -16.23
C ASN A 122 1.22 9.88 -16.71
N PHE A 123 2.07 9.32 -17.55
CA PHE A 123 3.20 10.03 -18.16
C PHE A 123 2.73 11.19 -19.04
N ARG A 124 1.79 10.93 -19.96
CA ARG A 124 1.20 11.95 -20.83
C ARG A 124 0.55 13.09 -20.03
N ALA A 125 -0.17 12.74 -18.97
CA ALA A 125 -0.78 13.74 -18.08
C ALA A 125 0.29 14.55 -17.32
N THR A 126 1.40 13.95 -16.93
CA THR A 126 2.53 14.65 -16.30
C THR A 126 3.22 15.59 -17.29
N GLN A 127 3.42 15.13 -18.53
CA GLN A 127 3.97 15.96 -19.61
C GLN A 127 3.06 17.16 -19.89
N TYR A 128 1.74 16.93 -19.99
CA TYR A 128 0.78 18.03 -20.18
C TYR A 128 0.85 19.06 -19.05
N LEU A 129 1.01 18.61 -17.80
CA LEU A 129 1.17 19.50 -16.65
C LEU A 129 2.45 20.33 -16.74
N VAL A 130 3.57 19.73 -17.15
CA VAL A 130 4.87 20.42 -17.29
C VAL A 130 4.81 21.46 -18.41
N ASP A 131 4.22 21.10 -19.56
CA ASP A 131 4.20 21.94 -20.76
C ASP A 131 3.17 23.08 -20.65
N ASN A 132 2.02 22.85 -20.04
CA ASN A 132 0.88 23.78 -20.01
C ASN A 132 0.65 24.45 -18.67
N GLY A 133 1.26 23.96 -17.60
CA GLY A 133 1.16 24.49 -16.25
C GLY A 133 -0.16 24.14 -15.53
N TRP A 134 -0.23 24.61 -14.29
CA TRP A 134 -1.25 24.22 -13.31
C TRP A 134 -2.69 24.52 -13.74
N THR A 135 -2.96 25.73 -14.21
CA THR A 135 -4.34 26.15 -14.52
C THR A 135 -4.93 25.37 -15.67
N LYS A 136 -4.15 25.20 -16.75
CA LYS A 136 -4.61 24.45 -17.92
C LYS A 136 -4.79 22.98 -17.60
N PHE A 137 -3.94 22.40 -16.71
CA PHE A 137 -4.06 21.01 -16.30
C PHE A 137 -5.39 20.68 -15.63
N PHE A 138 -5.86 21.53 -14.70
CA PHE A 138 -7.13 21.30 -13.98
C PHE A 138 -8.38 21.63 -14.80
N THR A 139 -8.22 22.36 -15.92
CA THR A 139 -9.30 22.62 -16.89
C THR A 139 -9.12 21.81 -18.19
N TRP A 140 -8.28 20.78 -18.17
CA TRP A 140 -8.01 19.99 -19.35
C TRP A 140 -9.15 19.07 -19.69
N TYR A 141 -9.77 19.34 -20.86
CA TYR A 141 -10.69 18.44 -21.53
C TYR A 141 -9.98 17.84 -22.74
N ASP A 142 -9.80 16.53 -22.76
CA ASP A 142 -9.04 15.84 -23.80
C ASP A 142 -9.95 15.25 -24.87
N HIS A 143 -9.90 15.78 -26.08
CA HIS A 143 -10.65 15.32 -27.24
C HIS A 143 -9.90 14.26 -28.07
N SER A 144 -8.64 13.98 -27.77
CA SER A 144 -7.85 12.94 -28.42
C SER A 144 -8.03 11.54 -27.82
N VAL A 145 -8.91 11.40 -26.84
CA VAL A 145 -9.31 10.14 -26.22
C VAL A 145 -10.83 10.04 -26.19
N TRP A 146 -11.34 8.82 -26.16
CA TRP A 146 -12.81 8.57 -26.11
C TRP A 146 -13.56 9.21 -27.27
N TYR A 147 -12.95 9.17 -28.47
CA TYR A 147 -13.56 9.75 -29.65
C TYR A 147 -14.95 9.14 -29.95
N PRO A 148 -15.99 9.93 -30.23
CA PRO A 148 -16.02 11.39 -30.44
C PRO A 148 -16.34 12.19 -29.15
N LEU A 149 -16.49 11.54 -28.00
CA LEU A 149 -17.00 12.13 -26.76
C LEU A 149 -15.97 13.03 -26.06
N GLY A 150 -14.70 12.65 -26.07
CA GLY A 150 -13.66 13.26 -25.26
C GLY A 150 -13.78 12.91 -23.76
N ARG A 151 -12.86 13.42 -22.95
CA ARG A 151 -12.81 13.15 -21.50
C ARG A 151 -12.33 14.37 -20.71
N PRO A 152 -13.00 14.73 -19.59
CA PRO A 152 -12.54 15.78 -18.68
C PRO A 152 -11.41 15.27 -17.78
N VAL A 153 -10.17 15.24 -18.28
CA VAL A 153 -9.01 14.67 -17.56
C VAL A 153 -8.73 15.45 -16.29
N GLY A 154 -8.72 16.79 -16.34
CA GLY A 154 -8.35 17.64 -15.22
C GLY A 154 -9.18 17.44 -13.96
N THR A 155 -10.44 17.00 -14.08
CA THR A 155 -11.35 16.75 -12.95
C THR A 155 -11.54 15.28 -12.61
N THR A 156 -11.04 14.36 -13.42
CA THR A 156 -11.21 12.91 -13.23
C THR A 156 -9.93 12.19 -12.88
N ILE A 157 -8.76 12.87 -12.93
CA ILE A 157 -7.46 12.33 -12.57
C ILE A 157 -7.17 12.58 -11.08
N TYR A 158 -6.46 11.63 -10.44
CA TYR A 158 -5.81 11.84 -9.15
C TYR A 158 -4.47 12.55 -9.36
N PRO A 159 -4.32 13.84 -9.07
CA PRO A 159 -3.19 14.64 -9.57
C PRO A 159 -1.89 14.46 -8.77
N GLY A 160 -1.93 13.74 -7.66
CA GLY A 160 -0.80 13.67 -6.70
C GLY A 160 0.49 13.14 -7.31
N MET A 161 0.40 12.16 -8.20
CA MET A 161 1.60 11.59 -8.84
C MET A 161 2.17 12.54 -9.90
N GLN A 162 1.32 13.12 -10.75
CA GLN A 162 1.72 14.07 -11.80
C GLN A 162 2.38 15.30 -11.18
N VAL A 163 1.77 15.85 -10.13
CA VAL A 163 2.32 17.00 -9.39
C VAL A 163 3.65 16.65 -8.74
N THR A 164 3.77 15.46 -8.15
CA THR A 164 5.02 15.00 -7.54
C THR A 164 6.14 14.87 -8.57
N ALA A 165 5.87 14.19 -9.70
CA ALA A 165 6.86 13.99 -10.76
C ALA A 165 7.28 15.32 -11.41
N ALA A 166 6.31 16.20 -11.73
CA ALA A 166 6.59 17.54 -12.27
C ALA A 166 7.40 18.39 -11.29
N SER A 167 7.07 18.34 -9.98
CA SER A 167 7.83 19.07 -8.95
C SER A 167 9.26 18.57 -8.84
N ILE A 168 9.49 17.26 -8.83
CA ILE A 168 10.84 16.68 -8.82
C ILE A 168 11.61 17.08 -10.09
N TYR A 169 10.97 17.01 -11.25
CA TYR A 169 11.57 17.40 -12.52
C TYR A 169 12.02 18.87 -12.49
N HIS A 170 11.14 19.79 -12.06
CA HIS A 170 11.49 21.21 -11.95
C HIS A 170 12.58 21.51 -10.91
N VAL A 171 12.56 20.80 -9.76
CA VAL A 171 13.63 20.94 -8.77
C VAL A 171 14.97 20.50 -9.32
N LEU A 172 15.01 19.37 -10.01
CA LEU A 172 16.27 18.84 -10.58
C LEU A 172 16.79 19.73 -11.72
N THR A 173 15.94 20.12 -12.65
CA THR A 173 16.34 20.88 -13.85
C THR A 173 16.52 22.36 -13.57
N ALA A 174 15.49 23.05 -13.02
CA ALA A 174 15.50 24.50 -12.87
C ALA A 174 16.29 24.98 -11.65
N TRP A 175 16.32 24.23 -10.53
CA TRP A 175 16.99 24.68 -9.30
C TRP A 175 18.37 24.09 -9.11
N LEU A 176 18.55 22.79 -9.46
CA LEU A 176 19.82 22.09 -9.29
C LEU A 176 20.64 22.01 -10.58
N GLY A 177 20.09 22.39 -11.74
CA GLY A 177 20.79 22.38 -13.02
C GLY A 177 21.18 20.99 -13.51
N VAL A 178 20.47 19.95 -13.04
CA VAL A 178 20.74 18.56 -13.46
C VAL A 178 20.05 18.31 -14.80
N ASP A 179 20.80 17.84 -15.78
CA ASP A 179 20.24 17.41 -17.07
C ASP A 179 19.59 16.03 -16.93
N VAL A 180 18.27 16.02 -16.77
CA VAL A 180 17.43 14.82 -16.60
C VAL A 180 16.15 14.94 -17.42
N SER A 181 15.76 13.88 -18.10
CA SER A 181 14.50 13.86 -18.85
C SER A 181 13.30 13.64 -17.91
N LEU A 182 12.11 14.15 -18.30
CA LEU A 182 10.88 13.86 -17.57
C LEU A 182 10.60 12.36 -17.51
N ASN A 183 10.90 11.63 -18.59
CA ASN A 183 10.79 10.18 -18.63
C ASN A 183 11.63 9.50 -17.53
N ASP A 184 12.88 9.95 -17.35
CA ASP A 184 13.75 9.38 -16.30
C ASP A 184 13.17 9.60 -14.91
N VAL A 185 12.67 10.81 -14.62
CA VAL A 185 12.01 11.09 -13.35
C VAL A 185 10.84 10.14 -13.12
N CYS A 186 9.96 9.96 -14.12
CA CYS A 186 8.81 9.07 -14.04
C CYS A 186 9.21 7.60 -13.90
N VAL A 187 10.26 7.14 -14.58
CA VAL A 187 10.76 5.76 -14.49
C VAL A 187 11.30 5.44 -13.10
N PHE A 188 12.07 6.35 -12.49
CA PHE A 188 12.71 6.08 -11.18
C PHE A 188 11.83 6.43 -9.97
N LEU A 189 10.75 7.20 -10.13
CA LEU A 189 9.88 7.63 -9.05
C LEU A 189 9.32 6.45 -8.21
N PRO A 190 8.80 5.34 -8.80
CA PRO A 190 8.31 4.20 -8.02
C PRO A 190 9.38 3.59 -7.12
N ALA A 191 10.59 3.40 -7.63
CA ALA A 191 11.71 2.85 -6.88
C ALA A 191 12.15 3.79 -5.74
N GLY A 192 12.17 5.11 -5.98
CA GLY A 192 12.47 6.13 -4.96
C GLY A 192 11.44 6.14 -3.82
N PHE A 193 10.15 6.12 -4.15
CA PHE A 193 9.08 6.11 -3.15
C PHE A 193 9.02 4.81 -2.33
N SER A 194 9.52 3.70 -2.86
CA SER A 194 9.63 2.46 -2.10
C SER A 194 10.51 2.58 -0.85
N ILE A 195 11.55 3.42 -0.90
CA ILE A 195 12.43 3.71 0.24
C ILE A 195 11.62 4.38 1.37
N LEU A 196 10.81 5.37 1.02
CA LEU A 196 9.96 6.07 1.98
C LEU A 196 8.90 5.14 2.59
N ALA A 197 8.31 4.26 1.78
CA ALA A 197 7.37 3.25 2.26
C ALA A 197 8.01 2.30 3.28
N CYS A 198 9.28 1.89 3.08
CA CYS A 198 10.04 1.10 4.06
C CYS A 198 10.23 1.85 5.37
N ILE A 199 10.61 3.13 5.31
CA ILE A 199 10.85 3.97 6.50
C ILE A 199 9.56 4.15 7.30
N PHE A 200 8.43 4.48 6.65
CA PHE A 200 7.16 4.68 7.36
C PHE A 200 6.59 3.36 7.91
N THR A 201 6.73 2.24 7.19
CA THR A 201 6.37 0.91 7.71
C THR A 201 7.24 0.54 8.92
N GLY A 202 8.54 0.82 8.86
CA GLY A 202 9.45 0.75 10.00
C GLY A 202 8.97 1.59 11.18
N GLY A 203 8.53 2.83 10.92
CA GLY A 203 7.97 3.73 11.92
C GLY A 203 6.72 3.16 12.61
N ILE A 204 5.80 2.54 11.85
CA ILE A 204 4.63 1.86 12.41
C ILE A 204 5.05 0.73 13.36
N ALA A 205 6.01 -0.11 12.93
CA ALA A 205 6.54 -1.20 13.74
C ALA A 205 7.28 -0.70 14.98
N TYR A 206 8.01 0.42 14.88
CA TYR A 206 8.67 1.08 16.00
C TYR A 206 7.67 1.46 17.09
N GLU A 207 6.56 2.09 16.73
CA GLU A 207 5.54 2.51 17.70
C GLU A 207 4.84 1.29 18.36
N ALA A 208 4.65 0.20 17.62
CA ALA A 208 4.07 -1.04 18.14
C ALA A 208 5.04 -1.88 18.96
N GLY A 209 6.34 -1.68 18.80
CA GLY A 209 7.40 -2.41 19.48
C GLY A 209 7.37 -2.27 21.00
N SER A 210 7.81 -3.32 21.71
CA SER A 210 7.96 -3.30 23.17
C SER A 210 9.09 -2.35 23.58
N SER A 211 9.01 -1.84 24.82
CA SER A 211 10.11 -1.06 25.40
C SER A 211 11.43 -1.84 25.29
N GLY A 212 12.48 -1.20 24.79
CA GLY A 212 13.79 -1.81 24.51
C GLY A 212 13.91 -2.52 23.15
N ARG A 213 12.79 -2.84 22.46
CA ARG A 213 12.78 -3.57 21.18
C ARG A 213 12.26 -2.75 20.00
N LYS A 214 12.01 -1.46 20.19
CA LYS A 214 11.43 -0.58 19.18
C LYS A 214 12.28 -0.47 17.92
N TRP A 215 13.58 -0.25 18.09
CA TRP A 215 14.51 -0.13 16.96
C TRP A 215 14.71 -1.46 16.21
N SER A 216 14.65 -2.59 16.91
CA SER A 216 14.70 -3.91 16.27
C SER A 216 13.43 -4.17 15.43
N ALA A 217 12.27 -3.72 15.91
CA ALA A 217 11.04 -3.78 15.14
C ALA A 217 11.09 -2.86 13.90
N PHE A 218 11.62 -1.64 14.04
CA PHE A 218 11.87 -0.75 12.91
C PHE A 218 12.75 -1.42 11.85
N THR A 219 13.91 -1.95 12.26
CA THR A 219 14.88 -2.61 11.38
C THR A 219 14.27 -3.81 10.66
N ALA A 220 13.56 -4.68 11.39
CA ALA A 220 12.91 -5.84 10.81
C ALA A 220 11.82 -5.46 9.79
N ALA A 221 11.01 -4.42 10.08
CA ALA A 221 9.97 -3.97 9.15
C ALA A 221 10.57 -3.34 7.89
N CYS A 222 11.65 -2.54 8.01
CA CYS A 222 12.37 -2.01 6.85
C CYS A 222 12.93 -3.15 5.99
N GLY A 223 13.56 -4.15 6.59
CA GLY A 223 14.10 -5.30 5.87
C GLY A 223 13.04 -6.12 5.14
N LEU A 224 11.91 -6.39 5.80
CA LEU A 224 10.81 -7.13 5.18
C LEU A 224 10.17 -6.33 4.04
N MET A 225 9.82 -5.06 4.28
CA MET A 225 9.12 -4.22 3.30
C MET A 225 9.97 -3.94 2.06
N SER A 226 11.31 -3.89 2.20
CA SER A 226 12.24 -3.60 1.10
C SER A 226 12.14 -4.62 -0.05
N VAL A 227 11.90 -5.89 0.27
CA VAL A 227 11.89 -7.00 -0.70
C VAL A 227 10.55 -7.73 -0.78
N LEU A 228 9.50 -7.24 -0.09
CA LEU A 228 8.21 -7.92 -0.05
C LEU A 228 7.54 -7.92 -1.43
N PRO A 229 7.25 -9.10 -2.05
CA PRO A 229 6.65 -9.18 -3.37
C PRO A 229 5.30 -8.44 -3.48
N ALA A 230 4.47 -8.46 -2.44
CA ALA A 230 3.21 -7.69 -2.39
C ALA A 230 3.39 -6.18 -2.58
N HIS A 231 4.57 -5.62 -2.29
CA HIS A 231 4.89 -4.22 -2.56
C HIS A 231 5.65 -4.04 -3.89
N LEU A 232 6.49 -5.02 -4.27
CA LEU A 232 7.22 -4.98 -5.54
C LEU A 232 6.29 -4.88 -6.74
N MET A 233 5.15 -5.58 -6.72
CA MET A 233 4.20 -5.67 -7.84
C MET A 233 3.71 -4.31 -8.36
N ARG A 234 3.79 -3.24 -7.57
CA ARG A 234 3.33 -1.88 -7.93
C ARG A 234 4.40 -0.79 -7.67
N SER A 235 5.67 -1.17 -7.62
CA SER A 235 6.74 -0.21 -7.32
C SER A 235 8.05 -0.46 -8.07
N VAL A 236 8.04 -1.31 -9.12
CA VAL A 236 9.20 -1.50 -10.01
C VAL A 236 9.45 -0.25 -10.85
N ALA A 237 10.70 0.01 -11.21
CA ALA A 237 11.06 1.14 -12.06
C ALA A 237 10.38 1.01 -13.43
N GLY A 238 9.78 2.09 -13.91
CA GLY A 238 8.97 2.11 -15.12
C GLY A 238 7.47 1.83 -14.92
N ALA A 239 7.05 1.24 -13.79
CA ALA A 239 5.64 1.12 -13.42
C ALA A 239 5.15 2.44 -12.78
N PHE A 240 5.03 3.49 -13.60
CA PHE A 240 4.62 4.83 -13.19
C PHE A 240 3.11 4.90 -12.99
N ASP A 241 2.63 4.24 -11.91
CA ASP A 241 1.21 4.17 -11.56
C ASP A 241 0.95 4.72 -10.16
N ASN A 242 -0.28 5.15 -9.91
CA ASN A 242 -0.73 5.85 -8.71
C ASN A 242 -0.42 5.08 -7.41
N GLU A 243 -0.51 3.74 -7.44
CA GLU A 243 -0.21 2.90 -6.29
C GLU A 243 1.22 3.05 -5.77
N CYS A 244 2.19 3.39 -6.63
CA CYS A 244 3.61 3.48 -6.24
C CYS A 244 3.85 4.56 -5.16
N ILE A 245 3.15 5.70 -5.26
CA ILE A 245 3.22 6.77 -4.24
C ILE A 245 2.16 6.60 -3.15
N ALA A 246 1.01 5.99 -3.49
CA ALA A 246 -0.11 5.83 -2.58
C ALA A 246 0.25 4.94 -1.36
N VAL A 247 1.02 3.87 -1.55
CA VAL A 247 1.49 3.03 -0.42
C VAL A 247 2.35 3.84 0.54
N THR A 248 3.20 4.72 0.03
CA THR A 248 4.00 5.64 0.85
C THR A 248 3.11 6.61 1.62
N ALA A 249 2.15 7.25 0.94
CA ALA A 249 1.21 8.18 1.56
C ALA A 249 0.34 7.50 2.63
N MET A 250 -0.13 6.28 2.37
CA MET A 250 -0.88 5.46 3.31
C MET A 250 -0.07 5.13 4.57
N THR A 251 1.14 4.61 4.38
CA THR A 251 2.02 4.24 5.51
C THR A 251 2.48 5.46 6.30
N ALA A 252 2.72 6.60 5.64
CA ALA A 252 2.99 7.89 6.29
C ALA A 252 1.79 8.34 7.13
N THR A 253 0.57 8.31 6.58
CA THR A 253 -0.65 8.65 7.31
C THR A 253 -0.80 7.80 8.56
N PHE A 254 -0.64 6.50 8.45
CA PHE A 254 -0.75 5.56 9.57
C PHE A 254 0.33 5.77 10.62
N TYR A 255 1.58 6.01 10.20
CA TYR A 255 2.68 6.31 11.12
C TYR A 255 2.41 7.60 11.92
N TRP A 256 2.09 8.71 11.25
CA TRP A 256 1.83 9.99 11.93
C TRP A 256 0.56 9.93 12.79
N TRP A 257 -0.46 9.19 12.36
CA TRP A 257 -1.66 8.95 13.17
C TRP A 257 -1.32 8.26 14.49
N ILE A 258 -0.65 7.12 14.47
CA ILE A 258 -0.30 6.40 15.72
C ILE A 258 0.72 7.19 16.55
N ARG A 259 1.61 7.93 15.90
CA ARG A 259 2.57 8.82 16.56
C ARG A 259 1.89 9.96 17.32
N SER A 260 0.77 10.48 16.80
CA SER A 260 -0.05 11.50 17.46
C SER A 260 -0.71 11.00 18.75
N LEU A 261 -0.76 9.68 18.93
CA LEU A 261 -1.36 9.04 20.13
C LEU A 261 -0.33 8.56 21.16
N ARG A 262 0.97 8.89 20.98
CA ARG A 262 2.04 8.38 21.85
C ARG A 262 1.97 8.93 23.28
N THR A 263 1.66 10.20 23.46
CA THR A 263 1.57 10.90 24.74
C THR A 263 0.36 11.84 24.76
N GLU A 264 -0.08 12.27 25.94
CA GLU A 264 -1.23 13.19 26.07
C GLU A 264 -1.03 14.56 25.37
N GLN A 265 0.20 14.92 25.05
CA GLN A 265 0.53 16.19 24.36
C GLN A 265 0.84 16.00 22.87
N SER A 266 0.77 14.77 22.34
CA SER A 266 1.16 14.47 20.94
C SER A 266 0.08 14.75 19.90
N TRP A 267 -1.13 15.16 20.28
CA TRP A 267 -2.27 15.40 19.39
C TRP A 267 -1.97 16.35 18.20
N PRO A 268 -1.07 17.39 18.30
CA PRO A 268 -0.80 18.25 17.16
C PRO A 268 -0.18 17.52 15.97
N VAL A 269 0.50 16.37 16.21
CA VAL A 269 1.07 15.53 15.15
C VAL A 269 -0.03 14.98 14.23
N ALA A 270 -1.29 14.93 14.67
CA ALA A 270 -2.41 14.56 13.84
C ALA A 270 -2.63 15.51 12.64
N PHE A 271 -2.14 16.75 12.71
CA PHE A 271 -2.11 17.66 11.57
C PHE A 271 -1.20 17.12 10.45
N VAL A 272 -0.02 16.59 10.78
CA VAL A 272 0.88 15.95 9.80
C VAL A 272 0.24 14.69 9.24
N ALA A 273 -0.48 13.93 10.07
CA ALA A 273 -1.26 12.79 9.59
C ALA A 273 -2.36 13.23 8.59
N ALA A 274 -3.04 14.35 8.84
CA ALA A 274 -4.05 14.89 7.92
C ALA A 274 -3.43 15.38 6.59
N LEU A 275 -2.24 15.98 6.61
CA LEU A 275 -1.51 16.35 5.39
C LEU A 275 -1.06 15.11 4.60
N SER A 276 -0.57 14.07 5.28
CA SER A 276 -0.22 12.80 4.64
C SER A 276 -1.45 12.12 4.04
N TYR A 277 -2.60 12.20 4.72
CA TYR A 277 -3.88 11.73 4.22
C TYR A 277 -4.35 12.54 3.00
N PHE A 278 -4.20 13.87 3.01
CA PHE A 278 -4.49 14.69 1.84
C PHE A 278 -3.65 14.28 0.62
N TYR A 279 -2.35 14.02 0.83
CA TYR A 279 -1.49 13.50 -0.24
C TYR A 279 -1.97 12.14 -0.75
N MET A 280 -2.42 11.25 0.15
CA MET A 280 -3.05 9.98 -0.21
C MET A 280 -4.33 10.17 -1.05
N VAL A 281 -5.18 11.13 -0.68
CA VAL A 281 -6.40 11.49 -1.42
C VAL A 281 -6.06 11.98 -2.83
N ALA A 282 -5.04 12.84 -2.95
CA ALA A 282 -4.57 13.32 -4.24
C ALA A 282 -3.92 12.22 -5.10
N ALA A 283 -3.41 11.15 -4.48
CA ALA A 283 -2.68 10.09 -5.16
C ALA A 283 -3.57 8.97 -5.72
N TRP A 284 -4.58 8.50 -4.96
CA TRP A 284 -5.27 7.27 -5.32
C TRP A 284 -6.65 7.10 -4.66
N GLY A 285 -7.61 6.51 -5.38
CA GLY A 285 -8.96 6.22 -4.88
C GLY A 285 -9.03 5.32 -3.63
N GLY A 286 -7.96 4.59 -3.32
CA GLY A 286 -7.83 3.81 -2.09
C GLY A 286 -7.76 4.64 -0.80
N TYR A 287 -7.81 5.96 -0.87
CA TYR A 287 -7.87 6.85 0.29
C TYR A 287 -9.07 6.57 1.22
N THR A 288 -10.17 6.04 0.66
CA THR A 288 -11.34 5.62 1.44
C THR A 288 -11.00 4.54 2.47
N PHE A 289 -10.14 3.59 2.11
CA PHE A 289 -9.61 2.59 3.04
C PHE A 289 -8.83 3.27 4.19
N VAL A 290 -7.98 4.25 3.87
CA VAL A 290 -7.14 4.93 4.86
C VAL A 290 -7.98 5.72 5.86
N LEU A 291 -8.98 6.47 5.37
CA LEU A 291 -9.90 7.23 6.21
C LEU A 291 -10.68 6.31 7.16
N ASN A 292 -11.25 5.23 6.61
CA ASN A 292 -12.01 4.26 7.39
C ASN A 292 -11.13 3.52 8.40
N MET A 293 -9.87 3.18 8.04
CA MET A 293 -8.96 2.49 8.95
C MET A 293 -8.60 3.34 10.18
N VAL A 294 -8.38 4.65 9.98
CA VAL A 294 -8.18 5.60 11.09
C VAL A 294 -9.43 5.69 11.96
N GLY A 295 -10.62 5.76 11.32
CA GLY A 295 -11.91 5.76 12.02
C GLY A 295 -12.14 4.50 12.85
N VAL A 296 -11.93 3.31 12.26
CA VAL A 296 -12.03 2.01 12.95
C VAL A 296 -11.08 1.95 14.15
N HIS A 297 -9.83 2.39 13.98
CA HIS A 297 -8.88 2.42 15.09
C HIS A 297 -9.33 3.38 16.22
N ALA A 298 -9.80 4.58 15.89
CA ALA A 298 -10.33 5.53 16.87
C ALA A 298 -11.53 4.93 17.62
N ALA A 299 -12.47 4.28 16.92
CA ALA A 299 -13.59 3.58 17.52
C ALA A 299 -13.12 2.45 18.45
N CYS A 300 -12.20 1.60 17.99
CA CYS A 300 -11.63 0.54 18.82
C CYS A 300 -10.97 1.08 20.11
N GLN A 301 -10.29 2.22 20.04
CA GLN A 301 -9.69 2.87 21.22
C GLN A 301 -10.76 3.40 22.18
N LEU A 302 -11.81 4.04 21.67
CA LEU A 302 -12.93 4.54 22.48
C LEU A 302 -13.61 3.39 23.22
N PHE A 303 -13.92 2.30 22.52
CA PHE A 303 -14.55 1.12 23.12
C PHE A 303 -13.62 0.39 24.12
N ALA A 304 -12.33 0.22 23.79
CA ALA A 304 -11.37 -0.48 24.64
C ALA A 304 -11.08 0.28 25.95
N ASN A 305 -11.03 1.61 25.89
CA ASN A 305 -10.80 2.45 27.06
C ASN A 305 -12.08 2.68 27.86
N GLY A 306 -13.22 2.69 27.19
CA GLY A 306 -14.53 3.03 27.79
C GLY A 306 -14.56 4.48 28.26
N VAL A 307 -15.72 4.88 28.81
CA VAL A 307 -15.97 6.27 29.21
C VAL A 307 -15.08 6.73 30.37
N ARG A 308 -14.79 5.85 31.33
CA ARG A 308 -14.01 6.22 32.53
C ARG A 308 -12.52 6.50 32.24
N LYS A 309 -11.92 5.79 31.28
CA LYS A 309 -10.54 5.97 30.83
C LYS A 309 -10.47 6.73 29.50
N PHE A 310 -11.37 7.70 29.32
CA PHE A 310 -11.41 8.52 28.12
C PHE A 310 -10.12 9.31 27.94
N SER A 311 -9.56 9.30 26.70
CA SER A 311 -8.34 10.04 26.35
C SER A 311 -8.69 11.32 25.60
N TRP A 312 -8.37 12.46 26.18
CA TRP A 312 -8.50 13.76 25.53
C TRP A 312 -7.53 13.92 24.37
N ASN A 313 -6.38 13.26 24.41
CA ASN A 313 -5.42 13.24 23.31
C ASN A 313 -6.04 12.59 22.06
N LEU A 314 -6.63 11.39 22.20
CA LEU A 314 -7.33 10.72 21.12
C LEU A 314 -8.46 11.59 20.52
N HIS A 315 -9.27 12.21 21.38
CA HIS A 315 -10.36 13.09 20.95
C HIS A 315 -9.85 14.25 20.13
N LYS A 316 -8.86 15.01 20.63
CA LYS A 316 -8.26 16.14 19.92
C LYS A 316 -7.58 15.71 18.62
N ALA A 317 -6.79 14.63 18.66
CA ALA A 317 -6.09 14.13 17.49
C ALA A 317 -7.06 13.71 16.38
N TYR A 318 -8.17 13.03 16.74
CA TYR A 318 -9.15 12.60 15.76
C TYR A 318 -9.91 13.77 15.13
N HIS A 319 -10.25 14.80 15.93
CA HIS A 319 -10.88 16.02 15.42
C HIS A 319 -9.96 16.75 14.44
N VAL A 320 -8.68 16.96 14.80
CA VAL A 320 -7.71 17.59 13.89
C VAL A 320 -7.56 16.79 12.61
N PHE A 321 -7.37 15.48 12.70
CA PHE A 321 -7.21 14.62 11.53
C PHE A 321 -8.44 14.67 10.63
N TYR A 322 -9.64 14.50 11.19
CA TYR A 322 -10.87 14.42 10.41
C TYR A 322 -11.22 15.75 9.75
N PHE A 323 -11.23 16.86 10.52
CA PHE A 323 -11.62 18.18 9.96
C PHE A 323 -10.61 18.68 8.94
N VAL A 324 -9.32 18.66 9.25
CA VAL A 324 -8.29 19.13 8.32
C VAL A 324 -8.21 18.20 7.10
N GLY A 325 -8.19 16.87 7.34
CA GLY A 325 -8.13 15.90 6.26
C GLY A 325 -9.32 15.99 5.31
N THR A 326 -10.55 16.09 5.83
CA THR A 326 -11.76 16.22 5.02
C THR A 326 -11.81 17.56 4.26
N ALA A 327 -11.46 18.66 4.92
CA ALA A 327 -11.44 19.97 4.28
C ALA A 327 -10.44 20.05 3.10
N LEU A 328 -9.29 19.40 3.24
CA LEU A 328 -8.31 19.28 2.16
C LEU A 328 -8.74 18.28 1.09
N ALA A 329 -9.34 17.15 1.47
CA ALA A 329 -9.83 16.12 0.54
C ALA A 329 -10.88 16.68 -0.43
N ILE A 330 -11.80 17.51 0.04
CA ILE A 330 -12.83 18.17 -0.79
C ILE A 330 -12.20 19.06 -1.89
N ARG A 331 -10.97 19.53 -1.70
CA ARG A 331 -10.27 20.37 -2.67
C ARG A 331 -9.65 19.59 -3.84
N VAL A 332 -9.58 18.26 -3.74
CA VAL A 332 -9.12 17.41 -4.84
C VAL A 332 -10.27 17.25 -5.83
N PRO A 333 -10.14 17.70 -7.10
CA PRO A 333 -11.27 17.80 -8.04
C PRO A 333 -12.03 16.49 -8.24
N VAL A 334 -11.34 15.37 -8.42
CA VAL A 334 -11.95 14.04 -8.61
C VAL A 334 -12.73 13.56 -7.37
N VAL A 335 -12.45 14.09 -6.20
CA VAL A 335 -13.09 13.69 -4.94
C VAL A 335 -14.25 14.63 -4.60
N GLY A 336 -14.04 15.94 -4.68
CA GLY A 336 -15.07 16.93 -4.39
C GLY A 336 -15.78 16.67 -3.05
N TRP A 337 -17.10 16.71 -3.04
CA TRP A 337 -17.91 16.52 -1.83
C TRP A 337 -18.16 15.05 -1.43
N MET A 338 -17.58 14.08 -2.14
CA MET A 338 -17.76 12.64 -1.84
C MET A 338 -17.48 12.25 -0.37
N PRO A 339 -16.51 12.84 0.37
CA PRO A 339 -16.31 12.53 1.78
C PRO A 339 -17.55 12.75 2.67
N LEU A 340 -18.49 13.60 2.24
CA LEU A 340 -19.73 13.92 2.96
C LEU A 340 -21.00 13.41 2.25
N GLN A 341 -20.88 12.84 1.05
CA GLN A 341 -22.02 12.39 0.22
C GLN A 341 -21.98 10.89 -0.09
N SER A 342 -20.87 10.20 0.19
CA SER A 342 -20.75 8.76 -0.04
C SER A 342 -20.92 7.96 1.24
N MET A 343 -21.79 6.95 1.24
CA MET A 343 -21.97 6.03 2.37
C MET A 343 -20.66 5.34 2.77
N GLU A 344 -19.76 5.12 1.82
CA GLU A 344 -18.46 4.49 2.03
C GLU A 344 -17.53 5.29 2.95
N GLN A 345 -17.74 6.61 3.03
CA GLN A 345 -16.89 7.55 3.75
C GLN A 345 -17.57 8.13 5.01
N MET A 346 -18.83 7.78 5.26
CA MET A 346 -19.57 8.26 6.43
C MET A 346 -19.18 7.60 7.75
N GLY A 347 -18.59 6.40 7.72
CA GLY A 347 -18.15 5.70 8.93
C GLY A 347 -17.30 6.57 9.86
N PRO A 348 -16.24 7.24 9.39
CA PRO A 348 -15.43 8.16 10.19
C PRO A 348 -16.20 9.36 10.76
N LEU A 349 -17.19 9.90 10.06
CA LEU A 349 -18.06 10.95 10.59
C LEU A 349 -18.89 10.45 11.79
N PHE A 350 -19.43 9.21 11.71
CA PHE A 350 -20.14 8.61 12.84
C PHE A 350 -19.19 8.38 14.04
N VAL A 351 -17.96 7.97 13.80
CA VAL A 351 -16.95 7.85 14.87
C VAL A 351 -16.67 9.21 15.52
N LEU A 352 -16.67 10.32 14.76
CA LEU A 352 -16.54 11.67 15.30
C LEU A 352 -17.71 12.00 16.25
N VAL A 353 -18.95 11.70 15.83
CA VAL A 353 -20.14 11.89 16.68
C VAL A 353 -20.04 11.05 17.95
N ILE A 354 -19.68 9.77 17.81
CA ILE A 354 -19.49 8.85 18.97
C ILE A 354 -18.41 9.39 19.91
N ALA A 355 -17.28 9.90 19.38
CA ALA A 355 -16.21 10.47 20.20
C ALA A 355 -16.69 11.67 21.03
N ASN A 356 -17.55 12.52 20.46
CA ASN A 356 -18.15 13.65 21.19
C ASN A 356 -19.15 13.17 22.26
N ILE A 357 -19.95 12.14 21.98
CA ILE A 357 -20.83 11.54 22.99
C ILE A 357 -20.00 10.97 24.15
N TYR A 358 -18.90 10.26 23.86
CA TYR A 358 -17.99 9.74 24.88
C TYR A 358 -17.36 10.87 25.72
N ALA A 359 -16.93 11.97 25.09
CA ALA A 359 -16.40 13.13 25.79
C ALA A 359 -17.43 13.75 26.75
N PHE A 360 -18.66 13.96 26.27
CA PHE A 360 -19.75 14.50 27.06
C PHE A 360 -20.07 13.60 28.27
N VAL A 361 -20.25 12.30 28.02
CA VAL A 361 -20.55 11.32 29.09
C VAL A 361 -19.38 11.22 30.09
N HIS A 362 -18.12 11.35 29.62
CA HIS A 362 -16.94 11.40 30.50
C HIS A 362 -16.97 12.62 31.44
N VAL A 363 -17.29 13.80 30.90
CA VAL A 363 -17.40 15.02 31.72
C VAL A 363 -18.49 14.86 32.79
N GLN A 364 -19.64 14.31 32.42
CA GLN A 364 -20.74 14.07 33.36
C GLN A 364 -20.40 13.00 34.41
N SER A 365 -19.59 12.01 34.04
CA SER A 365 -19.15 10.94 34.96
C SER A 365 -18.40 11.46 36.20
N LYS A 366 -17.81 12.66 36.12
CA LYS A 366 -17.10 13.32 37.24
C LYS A 366 -18.04 14.07 38.18
N LYS A 367 -19.31 14.29 37.76
CA LYS A 367 -20.29 15.08 38.50
C LYS A 367 -21.35 14.22 39.17
N MET A 368 -21.50 12.95 38.84
CA MET A 368 -22.57 12.05 39.25
C MET A 368 -22.05 10.89 40.09
N GLY A 369 -22.89 10.40 41.03
CA GLY A 369 -22.66 9.18 41.75
C GLY A 369 -22.70 7.92 40.87
N GLU A 370 -22.09 6.81 41.28
CA GLU A 370 -21.93 5.60 40.45
C GLU A 370 -23.25 5.05 39.90
N ARG A 371 -24.32 4.99 40.72
CA ARG A 371 -25.62 4.48 40.33
C ARG A 371 -26.30 5.39 39.31
N GLU A 372 -26.34 6.68 39.59
CA GLU A 372 -26.90 7.71 38.69
C GLU A 372 -26.16 7.73 37.35
N PHE A 373 -24.82 7.69 37.41
CA PHE A 373 -23.98 7.64 36.21
C PHE A 373 -24.25 6.39 35.35
N SER A 374 -24.47 5.23 35.97
CA SER A 374 -24.77 4.01 35.21
C SER A 374 -26.10 4.14 34.41
N ILE A 375 -27.13 4.72 35.03
CA ILE A 375 -28.43 4.96 34.37
C ILE A 375 -28.27 6.02 33.28
N PHE A 376 -27.61 7.14 33.59
CA PHE A 376 -27.32 8.24 32.64
C PHE A 376 -26.56 7.71 31.43
N LYS A 377 -25.47 6.98 31.64
CA LYS A 377 -24.66 6.39 30.57
C LYS A 377 -25.51 5.52 29.64
N ARG A 378 -26.35 4.60 30.21
CA ARG A 378 -27.22 3.74 29.42
C ARG A 378 -28.20 4.55 28.58
N ARG A 379 -28.84 5.57 29.14
CA ARG A 379 -29.76 6.45 28.44
C ARG A 379 -29.05 7.20 27.29
N MET A 380 -27.87 7.78 27.55
CA MET A 380 -27.11 8.54 26.55
C MET A 380 -26.67 7.67 25.38
N PHE A 381 -26.25 6.40 25.62
CA PHE A 381 -25.91 5.51 24.52
C PHE A 381 -27.16 5.06 23.73
N VAL A 382 -28.29 4.85 24.37
CA VAL A 382 -29.55 4.52 23.67
C VAL A 382 -30.02 5.71 22.83
N TYR A 383 -30.09 6.92 23.42
CA TYR A 383 -30.48 8.12 22.68
C TYR A 383 -29.46 8.49 21.59
N GLY A 384 -28.17 8.33 21.87
CA GLY A 384 -27.12 8.53 20.88
C GLY A 384 -27.23 7.56 19.71
N ALA A 385 -27.46 6.29 19.96
CA ALA A 385 -27.70 5.29 18.91
C ALA A 385 -28.97 5.61 18.11
N ALA A 386 -30.07 5.93 18.79
CA ALA A 386 -31.34 6.34 18.15
C ALA A 386 -31.12 7.61 17.29
N GLY A 387 -30.39 8.60 17.80
CA GLY A 387 -30.06 9.83 17.06
C GLY A 387 -29.21 9.55 15.82
N VAL A 388 -28.20 8.68 15.92
CA VAL A 388 -27.39 8.25 14.77
C VAL A 388 -28.24 7.50 13.74
N CYS A 389 -29.12 6.58 14.17
CA CYS A 389 -30.04 5.88 13.26
C CYS A 389 -31.02 6.84 12.58
N ALA A 390 -31.57 7.79 13.32
CA ALA A 390 -32.48 8.82 12.77
C ALA A 390 -31.77 9.72 11.76
N LEU A 391 -30.54 10.13 12.06
CA LEU A 391 -29.70 10.92 11.15
C LEU A 391 -29.38 10.14 9.88
N LEU A 392 -28.99 8.87 10.00
CA LEU A 392 -28.77 7.98 8.85
C LEU A 392 -30.01 7.86 7.98
N PHE A 393 -31.16 7.61 8.62
CA PHE A 393 -32.43 7.51 7.92
C PHE A 393 -32.78 8.81 7.18
N ALA A 394 -32.65 9.96 7.84
CA ALA A 394 -32.89 11.26 7.23
C ALA A 394 -31.94 11.55 6.05
N ILE A 395 -30.66 11.19 6.18
CA ILE A 395 -29.64 11.34 5.13
C ILE A 395 -29.99 10.46 3.91
N VAL A 396 -30.36 9.20 4.14
CA VAL A 396 -30.75 8.29 3.04
C VAL A 396 -32.03 8.79 2.35
N GLN A 397 -33.02 9.23 3.12
CA GLN A 397 -34.29 9.76 2.57
C GLN A 397 -34.11 11.09 1.82
N SER A 398 -33.07 11.87 2.16
CA SER A 398 -32.79 13.13 1.45
C SER A 398 -32.37 12.94 -0.02
N GLY A 399 -32.03 11.71 -0.44
CA GLY A 399 -31.51 11.42 -1.79
C GLY A 399 -30.12 12.04 -2.09
N LYS A 400 -29.54 12.78 -1.12
CA LYS A 400 -28.23 13.46 -1.31
C LYS A 400 -27.03 12.53 -1.14
N VAL A 401 -27.23 11.34 -0.56
CA VAL A 401 -26.20 10.34 -0.35
C VAL A 401 -26.43 9.19 -1.30
N GLY A 402 -25.46 8.97 -2.20
CA GLY A 402 -25.50 7.85 -3.12
C GLY A 402 -25.42 6.49 -2.42
N PRO A 403 -26.01 5.43 -3.00
CA PRO A 403 -25.88 4.07 -2.50
C PRO A 403 -24.40 3.63 -2.53
N LEU A 404 -24.11 2.53 -1.82
CA LEU A 404 -22.79 1.90 -1.94
C LEU A 404 -22.50 1.53 -3.40
N SER A 405 -21.33 1.90 -3.89
CA SER A 405 -20.91 1.52 -5.24
C SER A 405 -20.92 0.00 -5.41
N ALA A 406 -21.20 -0.49 -6.62
CA ALA A 406 -21.23 -1.92 -6.91
C ALA A 406 -19.91 -2.62 -6.50
N ARG A 407 -18.77 -1.94 -6.68
CA ARG A 407 -17.44 -2.43 -6.28
C ARG A 407 -17.32 -2.63 -4.76
N VAL A 408 -17.77 -1.66 -3.98
CA VAL A 408 -17.72 -1.73 -2.50
C VAL A 408 -18.76 -2.70 -1.97
N ARG A 409 -19.96 -2.73 -2.54
CA ARG A 409 -20.99 -3.72 -2.19
C ARG A 409 -20.49 -5.16 -2.40
N GLY A 410 -19.75 -5.42 -3.50
CA GLY A 410 -19.13 -6.71 -3.79
C GLY A 410 -18.07 -7.16 -2.77
N LEU A 411 -17.48 -6.24 -2.00
CA LEU A 411 -16.53 -6.59 -0.92
C LEU A 411 -17.23 -7.16 0.33
N PHE A 412 -18.51 -6.84 0.53
CA PHE A 412 -19.27 -7.28 1.71
C PHE A 412 -20.25 -8.43 1.41
N VAL A 413 -20.82 -8.43 0.21
CA VAL A 413 -21.79 -9.45 -0.20
C VAL A 413 -21.08 -10.44 -1.14
N PRO A 414 -21.13 -11.77 -0.84
CA PRO A 414 -20.52 -12.76 -1.74
C PRO A 414 -21.32 -12.83 -3.03
N HIS A 415 -20.84 -12.19 -4.06
CA HIS A 415 -21.30 -12.34 -5.42
C HIS A 415 -20.19 -12.96 -6.25
N THR A 416 -20.52 -13.99 -6.99
CA THR A 416 -19.65 -14.58 -7.99
C THR A 416 -19.43 -13.64 -9.19
N ARG A 417 -20.32 -12.63 -9.35
CA ARG A 417 -20.25 -11.61 -10.39
C ARG A 417 -20.83 -10.29 -9.87
N THR A 418 -20.21 -9.17 -10.23
CA THR A 418 -20.69 -7.82 -9.85
C THR A 418 -21.95 -7.41 -10.59
N GLY A 419 -22.31 -8.15 -11.64
CA GLY A 419 -23.37 -7.79 -12.59
C GLY A 419 -22.91 -6.83 -13.69
N ASN A 420 -21.68 -6.33 -13.61
CA ASN A 420 -21.08 -5.53 -14.66
C ASN A 420 -20.01 -6.37 -15.40
N PRO A 421 -20.27 -6.78 -16.67
CA PRO A 421 -19.35 -7.64 -17.42
C PRO A 421 -17.95 -7.05 -17.59
N LEU A 422 -17.84 -5.73 -17.65
CA LEU A 422 -16.58 -5.02 -17.77
C LEU A 422 -15.73 -5.15 -16.49
N VAL A 423 -16.34 -4.96 -15.32
CA VAL A 423 -15.65 -5.13 -14.02
C VAL A 423 -15.25 -6.60 -13.79
N ASP A 424 -16.12 -7.52 -14.20
CA ASP A 424 -15.91 -8.96 -14.04
C ASP A 424 -14.85 -9.52 -15.01
N SER A 425 -14.53 -8.82 -16.09
CA SER A 425 -13.48 -9.20 -17.05
C SER A 425 -12.06 -8.97 -16.53
N VAL A 426 -11.88 -8.10 -15.52
CA VAL A 426 -10.56 -7.74 -14.99
C VAL A 426 -10.09 -8.78 -13.97
N ALA A 427 -9.00 -9.48 -14.27
CA ALA A 427 -8.46 -10.55 -13.43
C ALA A 427 -8.12 -10.11 -11.99
N GLU A 428 -7.69 -8.88 -11.80
CA GLU A 428 -7.33 -8.32 -10.49
C GLU A 428 -8.53 -8.14 -9.55
N HIS A 429 -9.76 -8.14 -10.08
CA HIS A 429 -10.98 -8.01 -9.28
C HIS A 429 -11.48 -9.35 -8.72
N GLN A 430 -10.87 -10.47 -9.11
CA GLN A 430 -11.25 -11.79 -8.61
C GLN A 430 -10.83 -12.01 -7.15
N ALA A 431 -11.54 -12.93 -6.46
CA ALA A 431 -11.19 -13.30 -5.09
C ALA A 431 -9.79 -13.93 -5.01
N THR A 432 -9.04 -13.59 -3.96
CA THR A 432 -7.67 -14.09 -3.77
C THR A 432 -7.67 -15.56 -3.37
N GLN A 433 -6.97 -16.39 -4.13
CA GLN A 433 -6.73 -17.79 -3.82
C GLN A 433 -5.65 -17.94 -2.73
N GLY A 434 -5.65 -19.06 -2.03
CA GLY A 434 -4.75 -19.28 -0.89
C GLY A 434 -3.26 -19.30 -1.23
N ASP A 435 -2.90 -19.84 -2.42
CA ASP A 435 -1.54 -19.89 -2.94
C ASP A 435 -0.94 -18.50 -3.21
N VAL A 436 -1.79 -17.52 -3.57
CA VAL A 436 -1.41 -16.12 -3.80
C VAL A 436 -0.79 -15.51 -2.55
N TYR A 437 -1.32 -15.82 -1.36
CA TYR A 437 -0.73 -15.35 -0.11
C TYR A 437 0.68 -15.89 0.10
N PHE A 438 0.91 -17.18 -0.19
CA PHE A 438 2.26 -17.74 -0.09
C PHE A 438 3.19 -17.20 -1.18
N LYS A 439 2.68 -16.94 -2.37
CA LYS A 439 3.42 -16.31 -3.47
C LYS A 439 3.93 -14.91 -3.10
N TYR A 440 3.09 -14.05 -2.50
CA TYR A 440 3.41 -12.65 -2.22
C TYR A 440 3.98 -12.38 -0.83
N PHE A 441 3.75 -13.26 0.16
CA PHE A 441 4.20 -13.04 1.54
C PHE A 441 5.15 -14.11 2.06
N HIS A 442 5.19 -15.30 1.47
CA HIS A 442 5.97 -16.44 1.92
C HIS A 442 5.71 -16.71 3.42
N PHE A 443 6.76 -16.90 4.25
CA PHE A 443 6.60 -17.13 5.69
C PHE A 443 6.06 -15.91 6.45
N ASN A 444 6.14 -14.71 5.88
CA ASN A 444 5.71 -13.48 6.56
C ASN A 444 4.25 -13.48 6.94
N ILE A 445 3.38 -14.21 6.23
CA ILE A 445 1.96 -14.32 6.59
C ILE A 445 1.79 -15.00 7.95
N PHE A 446 2.59 -16.01 8.25
CA PHE A 446 2.55 -16.73 9.52
C PHE A 446 3.17 -15.91 10.66
N THR A 447 4.33 -15.30 10.42
CA THR A 447 4.98 -14.43 11.42
C THR A 447 4.14 -13.19 11.71
N ALA A 448 3.40 -12.67 10.73
CA ALA A 448 2.45 -11.57 10.92
C ALA A 448 1.27 -11.98 11.80
N ALA A 449 0.71 -13.18 11.61
CA ALA A 449 -0.34 -13.69 12.48
C ALA A 449 0.14 -13.81 13.93
N VAL A 450 1.36 -14.32 14.15
CA VAL A 450 1.98 -14.36 15.49
C VAL A 450 2.17 -12.95 16.05
N GLY A 451 2.70 -12.02 15.27
CA GLY A 451 2.88 -10.62 15.66
C GLY A 451 1.57 -9.91 16.00
N MET A 452 0.51 -10.16 15.22
CA MET A 452 -0.84 -9.66 15.49
C MET A 452 -1.35 -10.18 16.85
N VAL A 453 -1.23 -11.49 17.13
CA VAL A 453 -1.61 -12.08 18.44
C VAL A 453 -0.79 -11.43 19.55
N MET A 454 0.52 -11.23 19.37
CA MET A 454 1.36 -10.54 20.33
C MET A 454 0.90 -9.09 20.59
N CYS A 455 0.45 -8.37 19.56
CA CYS A 455 -0.11 -7.03 19.70
C CYS A 455 -1.41 -7.00 20.51
N VAL A 456 -2.23 -8.04 20.44
CA VAL A 456 -3.49 -8.15 21.21
C VAL A 456 -3.27 -8.57 22.65
N VAL A 457 -2.39 -9.57 22.88
CA VAL A 457 -2.21 -10.21 24.20
C VAL A 457 -1.36 -9.36 25.16
N HIS A 458 -0.32 -8.65 24.65
CA HIS A 458 0.55 -7.82 25.47
C HIS A 458 -0.15 -6.51 25.90
N LYS A 459 0.52 -5.76 26.82
CA LYS A 459 -0.02 -4.47 27.32
C LYS A 459 -0.56 -3.61 26.18
N ARG A 460 -1.84 -3.28 26.27
CA ARG A 460 -2.55 -2.49 25.27
C ARG A 460 -1.89 -1.11 25.07
N SER A 461 -1.40 -0.86 23.86
CA SER A 461 -0.99 0.48 23.42
C SER A 461 -1.78 0.86 22.16
N PRO A 462 -2.00 2.16 21.89
CA PRO A 462 -2.68 2.60 20.68
C PRO A 462 -2.05 2.01 19.41
N ALA A 463 -0.72 2.03 19.31
CA ALA A 463 -0.01 1.52 18.14
C ALA A 463 -0.18 0.01 17.92
N ARG A 464 -0.18 -0.80 18.98
CA ARG A 464 -0.40 -2.26 18.87
C ARG A 464 -1.81 -2.59 18.44
N LEU A 465 -2.79 -1.89 19.03
CA LEU A 465 -4.18 -2.06 18.62
C LEU A 465 -4.35 -1.68 17.14
N PHE A 466 -3.64 -0.62 16.68
CA PHE A 466 -3.64 -0.23 15.27
C PHE A 466 -3.09 -1.34 14.37
N VAL A 467 -1.90 -1.87 14.68
CA VAL A 467 -1.28 -2.93 13.86
C VAL A 467 -2.15 -4.18 13.79
N ALA A 468 -2.75 -4.58 14.92
CA ALA A 468 -3.67 -5.73 14.96
C ALA A 468 -4.94 -5.49 14.13
N ALA A 469 -5.58 -4.33 14.28
CA ALA A 469 -6.77 -3.96 13.51
C ALA A 469 -6.44 -3.82 12.01
N TYR A 470 -5.31 -3.18 11.67
CA TYR A 470 -4.88 -3.01 10.29
C TYR A 470 -4.62 -4.35 9.61
N PHE A 471 -3.89 -5.25 10.26
CA PHE A 471 -3.66 -6.60 9.73
C PHE A 471 -4.98 -7.35 9.49
N PHE A 472 -5.90 -7.33 10.45
CA PHE A 472 -7.19 -8.02 10.35
C PHE A 472 -8.06 -7.46 9.21
N VAL A 473 -8.20 -6.12 9.15
CA VAL A 473 -9.02 -5.45 8.12
C VAL A 473 -8.42 -5.64 6.73
N ALA A 474 -7.09 -5.46 6.60
CA ALA A 474 -6.40 -5.65 5.32
C ALA A 474 -6.46 -7.11 4.85
N MET A 475 -6.36 -8.09 5.77
CA MET A 475 -6.51 -9.51 5.46
C MET A 475 -7.92 -9.83 4.95
N TYR A 476 -8.95 -9.27 5.58
CA TYR A 476 -10.33 -9.42 5.12
C TYR A 476 -10.50 -8.88 3.69
N PHE A 477 -10.11 -7.64 3.42
CA PHE A 477 -10.28 -7.04 2.09
C PHE A 477 -9.41 -7.74 1.03
N SER A 478 -8.18 -8.12 1.38
CA SER A 478 -7.32 -8.87 0.45
C SER A 478 -7.91 -10.23 0.06
N SER A 479 -8.72 -10.87 0.92
CA SER A 479 -9.40 -12.12 0.58
C SER A 479 -10.53 -11.95 -0.44
N LYS A 480 -11.05 -10.73 -0.59
CA LYS A 480 -12.13 -10.41 -1.53
C LYS A 480 -11.66 -10.05 -2.91
N MET A 481 -10.44 -9.51 -3.04
CA MET A 481 -9.91 -9.02 -4.31
C MET A 481 -8.39 -9.10 -4.32
N VAL A 482 -7.80 -9.69 -5.36
CA VAL A 482 -6.34 -9.87 -5.51
C VAL A 482 -5.60 -8.53 -5.46
N ARG A 483 -6.11 -7.49 -6.10
CA ARG A 483 -5.52 -6.14 -6.08
C ARG A 483 -5.30 -5.60 -4.66
N LEU A 484 -6.19 -5.94 -3.72
CA LEU A 484 -6.13 -5.44 -2.34
C LEU A 484 -5.06 -6.13 -1.47
N VAL A 485 -4.35 -7.13 -2.00
CA VAL A 485 -3.14 -7.73 -1.39
C VAL A 485 -2.08 -6.64 -1.13
N LEU A 486 -2.06 -5.58 -1.95
CA LEU A 486 -1.19 -4.42 -1.77
C LEU A 486 -1.39 -3.74 -0.39
N LEU A 487 -2.63 -3.63 0.09
CA LEU A 487 -2.95 -3.03 1.39
C LEU A 487 -2.45 -3.88 2.55
N LEU A 488 -2.41 -5.20 2.37
CA LEU A 488 -1.92 -6.15 3.39
C LEU A 488 -0.39 -6.10 3.55
N GLY A 489 0.36 -5.70 2.50
CA GLY A 489 1.82 -5.68 2.51
C GLY A 489 2.44 -4.99 3.73
N PRO A 490 2.21 -3.68 3.94
CA PRO A 490 2.75 -2.96 5.08
C PRO A 490 2.23 -3.48 6.44
N ALA A 491 0.96 -3.93 6.50
CA ALA A 491 0.37 -4.52 7.71
C ALA A 491 1.09 -5.81 8.10
N CYS A 492 1.34 -6.67 7.12
CA CYS A 492 2.06 -7.93 7.28
C CYS A 492 3.51 -7.67 7.73
N ALA A 493 4.23 -6.76 7.07
CA ALA A 493 5.60 -6.40 7.42
C ALA A 493 5.69 -5.82 8.85
N ALA A 494 4.79 -4.91 9.24
CA ALA A 494 4.78 -4.30 10.56
C ALA A 494 4.44 -5.32 11.67
N ALA A 495 3.43 -6.17 11.45
CA ALA A 495 3.05 -7.22 12.41
C ALA A 495 4.16 -8.27 12.56
N SER A 496 4.72 -8.78 11.45
CA SER A 496 5.86 -9.71 11.46
C SER A 496 7.06 -9.13 12.22
N ALA A 497 7.33 -7.84 12.02
CA ALA A 497 8.46 -7.17 12.67
C ALA A 497 8.35 -7.13 14.19
N VAL A 498 7.13 -7.02 14.75
CA VAL A 498 6.92 -7.09 16.22
C VAL A 498 7.29 -8.46 16.77
N ALA A 499 6.96 -9.53 16.05
CA ALA A 499 7.35 -10.90 16.44
C ALA A 499 8.86 -11.12 16.27
N LEU A 500 9.40 -10.79 15.11
CA LEU A 500 10.81 -10.98 14.76
C LEU A 500 11.74 -10.15 15.64
N ALA A 501 11.35 -8.93 16.04
CA ALA A 501 12.13 -8.12 16.97
C ALA A 501 12.30 -8.81 18.34
N SER A 502 11.25 -9.49 18.80
CA SER A 502 11.32 -10.23 20.06
C SER A 502 12.24 -11.43 19.98
N LEU A 503 12.20 -12.12 18.85
CA LEU A 503 13.05 -13.28 18.57
C LEU A 503 14.51 -12.86 18.38
N TYR A 504 14.77 -11.80 17.61
CA TYR A 504 16.10 -11.25 17.37
C TYR A 504 16.78 -10.82 18.68
N GLU A 505 16.09 -10.05 19.53
CA GLU A 505 16.65 -9.60 20.80
C GLU A 505 16.95 -10.78 21.73
N TRP A 506 16.10 -11.81 21.74
CA TRP A 506 16.37 -13.02 22.52
C TRP A 506 17.61 -13.76 22.01
N ILE A 507 17.75 -13.95 20.71
CA ILE A 507 18.94 -14.59 20.10
C ILE A 507 20.20 -13.76 20.40
N ALA A 508 20.13 -12.43 20.28
CA ALA A 508 21.23 -11.54 20.57
C ALA A 508 21.67 -11.60 22.04
N ASP A 509 20.72 -11.67 22.98
CA ASP A 509 21.00 -11.83 24.39
C ASP A 509 21.74 -13.16 24.70
N GLU A 510 21.29 -14.27 24.08
CA GLU A 510 21.97 -15.56 24.24
C GLU A 510 23.37 -15.58 23.58
N ALA A 511 23.52 -14.95 22.41
CA ALA A 511 24.82 -14.84 21.75
C ALA A 511 25.84 -14.04 22.60
N MET A 512 25.41 -12.92 23.20
CA MET A 512 26.29 -12.16 24.10
C MET A 512 26.72 -12.96 25.31
N THR A 513 25.84 -13.77 25.90
CA THR A 513 26.24 -14.65 27.03
C THR A 513 27.26 -15.72 26.63
N VAL A 514 27.27 -16.13 25.37
CA VAL A 514 28.32 -17.03 24.84
C VAL A 514 29.64 -16.30 24.68
N MET A 515 29.63 -15.07 24.12
CA MET A 515 30.86 -14.26 23.98
C MET A 515 31.49 -13.93 25.33
N GLU A 516 30.68 -13.63 26.35
CA GLU A 516 31.15 -13.40 27.72
C GLU A 516 31.79 -14.66 28.34
N ALA A 517 31.31 -15.85 28.04
CA ALA A 517 31.85 -17.12 28.55
C ALA A 517 33.18 -17.51 27.90
N VAL A 518 33.54 -16.96 26.77
CA VAL A 518 34.81 -17.22 26.04
C VAL A 518 35.96 -16.36 26.60
N ASP A 519 35.69 -15.25 27.32
CA ASP A 519 36.70 -14.40 27.90
C ASP A 519 37.30 -15.09 29.16
N PRO A 520 38.64 -15.43 29.20
CA PRO A 520 39.24 -16.20 30.28
C PRO A 520 39.21 -15.49 31.65
N GLU A 521 39.33 -14.17 31.69
CA GLU A 521 39.27 -13.41 32.95
C GLU A 521 37.85 -13.37 33.53
N ARG A 522 36.87 -13.28 32.66
CA ARG A 522 35.44 -13.28 33.02
C ARG A 522 34.96 -14.66 33.47
N LYS A 523 35.50 -15.74 32.86
CA LYS A 523 35.21 -17.11 33.29
C LYS A 523 35.71 -17.38 34.73
N LYS A 524 36.85 -16.81 35.10
CA LYS A 524 37.35 -16.87 36.50
C LYS A 524 36.43 -16.09 37.47
N ALA A 525 35.98 -14.89 37.06
CA ALA A 525 35.09 -14.08 37.89
C ALA A 525 33.69 -14.70 38.05
N ALA A 526 33.12 -15.26 36.96
CA ALA A 526 31.83 -15.94 36.98
C ALA A 526 31.87 -17.24 37.82
N ASN A 527 32.94 -18.03 37.72
CA ASN A 527 33.13 -19.21 38.55
C ASN A 527 33.29 -18.88 40.05
N ALA A 528 33.97 -17.78 40.37
CA ALA A 528 34.08 -17.30 41.74
C ALA A 528 32.73 -16.80 42.31
N ALA A 529 31.91 -16.14 41.47
CA ALA A 529 30.57 -15.71 41.86
C ALA A 529 29.60 -16.90 42.05
N ALA A 530 29.66 -17.90 41.14
CA ALA A 530 28.85 -19.12 41.24
C ALA A 530 29.22 -20.03 42.43
N ALA A 531 30.50 -20.05 42.82
CA ALA A 531 30.94 -20.75 44.04
C ALA A 531 30.34 -20.10 45.30
N LYS A 532 30.33 -18.74 45.37
CA LYS A 532 29.72 -18.01 46.50
C LYS A 532 28.19 -18.14 46.52
N GLU A 533 27.51 -18.21 45.37
CA GLU A 533 26.09 -18.43 45.32
C GLU A 533 25.69 -19.87 45.73
N LYS A 534 26.54 -20.85 45.48
CA LYS A 534 26.35 -22.21 45.99
C LYS A 534 26.52 -22.26 47.53
N GLU A 535 27.52 -21.61 48.07
CA GLU A 535 27.69 -21.52 49.54
C GLU A 535 26.52 -20.82 50.22
N GLY A 536 25.99 -19.71 49.62
CA GLY A 536 24.82 -19.00 50.15
C GLY A 536 23.52 -19.80 49.99
N LYS A 537 23.38 -20.65 48.96
CA LYS A 537 22.22 -21.52 48.76
C LYS A 537 22.26 -22.77 49.68
N ASP A 538 23.41 -23.29 49.98
CA ASP A 538 23.52 -24.43 50.91
C ASP A 538 23.29 -24.01 52.35
N SER A 539 23.72 -22.81 52.78
CA SER A 539 23.37 -22.25 54.08
C SER A 539 21.85 -21.97 54.21
N SER A 540 21.21 -21.43 53.13
CA SER A 540 19.76 -21.17 53.14
C SER A 540 18.92 -22.46 52.99
N ARG A 541 19.45 -23.52 52.36
CA ARG A 541 18.83 -24.85 52.33
C ARG A 541 18.92 -25.58 53.65
N ALA A 542 20.01 -25.40 54.38
CA ALA A 542 20.14 -25.93 55.75
C ALA A 542 19.13 -25.27 56.69
N ALA A 543 18.97 -23.94 56.64
CA ALA A 543 17.98 -23.22 57.41
C ALA A 543 16.53 -23.62 57.06
N ARG A 544 16.22 -23.77 55.75
CA ARG A 544 14.87 -24.23 55.31
C ARG A 544 14.59 -25.71 55.55
N ARG A 545 15.62 -26.57 55.70
CA ARG A 545 15.42 -27.97 56.14
C ARG A 545 15.10 -28.08 57.63
N ALA A 546 15.57 -27.17 58.46
CA ALA A 546 15.20 -27.09 59.86
C ALA A 546 13.71 -26.68 60.07
N GLU A 547 13.22 -25.79 59.22
CA GLU A 547 11.83 -25.27 59.26
C GLU A 547 10.76 -26.20 58.62
N LYS A 548 11.18 -27.16 57.74
CA LYS A 548 10.28 -28.04 56.99
C LYS A 548 10.00 -29.42 57.56
N LYS A 549 10.29 -29.67 58.88
CA LYS A 549 9.89 -30.94 59.53
C LYS A 549 8.42 -31.01 59.98
N GLY A 550 7.58 -30.13 59.50
CA GLY A 550 6.21 -30.00 60.04
C GLY A 550 5.07 -29.79 59.08
N PHE A 551 5.13 -30.17 57.75
CA PHE A 551 3.92 -30.08 56.94
C PHE A 551 3.82 -31.18 55.90
N GLY A 552 2.63 -31.82 55.85
CA GLY A 552 2.31 -32.98 55.04
C GLY A 552 2.33 -32.75 53.50
N LYS A 553 2.55 -33.86 52.81
CA LYS A 553 2.50 -33.93 51.32
C LYS A 553 1.07 -33.67 50.82
N SER A 554 0.81 -32.46 50.29
CA SER A 554 -0.35 -32.19 49.44
C SER A 554 0.06 -32.51 47.99
N SER A 555 -0.64 -33.45 47.36
CA SER A 555 -0.54 -33.76 45.95
C SER A 555 -1.13 -32.59 45.14
N LYS A 556 -0.26 -31.78 44.51
CA LYS A 556 -0.68 -30.73 43.59
C LYS A 556 -1.14 -31.37 42.29
N HIS A 557 -2.45 -31.35 42.00
CA HIS A 557 -3.00 -31.63 40.69
C HIS A 557 -2.38 -30.68 39.69
N PHE A 558 -1.81 -31.22 38.62
CA PHE A 558 -1.31 -30.49 37.46
C PHE A 558 -2.50 -29.83 36.74
N LYS A 559 -2.52 -28.48 36.70
CA LYS A 559 -3.47 -27.72 35.88
C LYS A 559 -2.78 -27.31 34.58
N ILE A 560 -3.45 -27.50 33.44
CA ILE A 560 -2.99 -27.08 32.10
C ILE A 560 -2.62 -25.59 32.09
N SER A 561 -3.27 -24.74 32.90
CA SER A 561 -2.95 -23.34 33.14
C SER A 561 -1.51 -23.07 33.65
N ASP A 562 -0.85 -24.05 34.25
CA ASP A 562 0.48 -23.89 34.84
C ASP A 562 1.61 -24.23 33.85
N THR A 563 1.26 -24.79 32.67
CA THR A 563 2.24 -25.19 31.62
C THR A 563 3.16 -24.05 31.18
N PRO A 564 2.69 -22.82 30.92
CA PRO A 564 3.58 -21.71 30.54
C PRO A 564 4.58 -21.34 31.63
N ALA A 565 4.18 -21.43 32.90
CA ALA A 565 5.08 -21.12 34.04
C ALA A 565 6.13 -22.23 34.25
N ILE A 566 5.77 -23.47 34.04
CA ILE A 566 6.67 -24.62 34.10
C ILE A 566 7.70 -24.58 32.98
N LEU A 567 7.27 -24.33 31.74
CA LEU A 567 8.15 -24.14 30.60
C LEU A 567 9.11 -22.96 30.82
N ALA A 568 8.61 -21.81 31.25
CA ALA A 568 9.43 -20.64 31.54
C ALA A 568 10.46 -20.92 32.64
N LYS A 569 10.10 -21.72 33.64
CA LYS A 569 11.02 -22.14 34.68
C LYS A 569 12.07 -23.12 34.16
N TRP A 570 11.64 -24.11 33.35
CA TRP A 570 12.51 -25.09 32.72
C TRP A 570 13.57 -24.40 31.84
N PHE A 571 13.17 -23.43 31.01
CA PHE A 571 14.07 -22.60 30.21
C PHE A 571 15.04 -21.77 31.05
N ARG A 572 14.56 -21.19 32.17
CA ARG A 572 15.39 -20.37 33.07
C ARG A 572 16.48 -21.18 33.75
N ASP A 573 16.16 -22.40 34.15
CA ASP A 573 17.03 -23.26 34.94
C ASP A 573 18.11 -24.00 34.13
N ARG A 574 18.07 -23.88 32.76
CA ARG A 574 18.98 -24.60 31.84
C ARG A 574 19.60 -23.67 30.79
N PRO A 575 20.62 -22.88 31.14
CA PRO A 575 21.21 -21.87 30.25
C PRO A 575 21.86 -22.49 29.00
N ASP A 576 22.49 -23.67 29.07
CA ASP A 576 23.15 -24.28 27.92
C ASP A 576 22.14 -24.78 26.87
N HIS A 577 20.98 -25.29 27.30
CA HIS A 577 19.90 -25.67 26.40
C HIS A 577 19.31 -24.44 25.68
N ARG A 578 19.22 -23.30 26.40
CA ARG A 578 18.77 -22.05 25.79
C ARG A 578 19.69 -21.57 24.69
N LYS A 579 21.00 -21.62 24.89
CA LYS A 579 22.02 -21.23 23.90
C LYS A 579 21.94 -22.15 22.67
N ALA A 580 21.83 -23.46 22.87
CA ALA A 580 21.68 -24.43 21.78
C ALA A 580 20.39 -24.18 20.97
N ILE A 581 19.27 -23.96 21.66
CA ILE A 581 17.98 -23.63 20.99
C ILE A 581 18.09 -22.30 20.26
N ALA A 582 18.73 -21.28 20.83
CA ALA A 582 18.92 -19.99 20.16
C ALA A 582 19.75 -20.13 18.88
N ALA A 583 20.82 -20.95 18.91
CA ALA A 583 21.62 -21.24 17.72
C ALA A 583 20.83 -21.98 16.64
N ILE A 584 20.03 -22.99 17.01
CA ILE A 584 19.16 -23.74 16.08
C ILE A 584 18.11 -22.78 15.48
N VAL A 585 17.43 -22.00 16.30
CA VAL A 585 16.42 -21.04 15.84
C VAL A 585 17.04 -19.99 14.93
N PHE A 586 18.24 -19.50 15.25
CA PHE A 586 18.98 -18.59 14.36
C PHE A 586 19.27 -19.23 13.01
N ALA A 587 19.77 -20.47 12.97
CA ALA A 587 20.05 -21.19 11.73
C ALA A 587 18.79 -21.40 10.88
N VAL A 588 17.67 -21.78 11.51
CA VAL A 588 16.37 -21.93 10.85
C VAL A 588 15.87 -20.58 10.30
N CYS A 589 15.92 -19.53 11.10
CA CYS A 589 15.53 -18.18 10.66
C CYS A 589 16.40 -17.66 9.52
N PHE A 590 17.71 -17.92 9.58
CA PHE A 590 18.64 -17.56 8.53
C PHE A 590 18.31 -18.30 7.22
N SER A 591 18.08 -19.62 7.28
CA SER A 591 17.70 -20.44 6.11
C SER A 591 16.37 -19.98 5.50
N ILE A 592 15.34 -19.72 6.32
CA ILE A 592 14.06 -19.21 5.85
C ILE A 592 14.22 -17.80 5.27
N GLY A 593 15.02 -16.96 5.91
CA GLY A 593 15.28 -15.58 5.46
C GLY A 593 15.99 -15.53 4.10
N THR A 594 17.02 -16.36 3.91
CA THR A 594 17.73 -16.50 2.62
C THR A 594 16.83 -17.05 1.52
N SER A 595 15.99 -18.04 1.83
CA SER A 595 14.98 -18.58 0.91
C SER A 595 13.98 -17.47 0.50
N PHE A 596 13.49 -16.70 1.44
CA PHE A 596 12.59 -15.57 1.19
C PHE A 596 13.25 -14.50 0.32
N LEU A 597 14.49 -14.10 0.64
CA LEU A 597 15.23 -13.11 -0.13
C LEU A 597 15.44 -13.57 -1.59
N ASN A 598 15.87 -14.81 -1.77
CA ASN A 598 16.06 -15.39 -3.12
C ASN A 598 14.74 -15.41 -3.90
N ARG A 599 13.65 -15.86 -3.28
CA ARG A 599 12.33 -15.85 -3.92
C ARG A 599 11.85 -14.44 -4.26
N SER A 600 12.05 -13.47 -3.37
CA SER A 600 11.71 -12.06 -3.62
C SER A 600 12.53 -11.49 -4.78
N TRP A 601 13.81 -11.86 -4.88
CA TRP A 601 14.70 -11.47 -5.98
C TRP A 601 14.23 -12.03 -7.32
N MET A 602 13.85 -13.31 -7.34
CA MET A 602 13.27 -13.95 -8.54
C MET A 602 11.92 -13.31 -8.94
N MET A 603 11.08 -13.01 -7.93
CA MET A 603 9.81 -12.30 -8.17
C MET A 603 10.05 -10.87 -8.68
N GLY A 604 11.03 -10.14 -8.13
CA GLY A 604 11.41 -8.82 -8.64
C GLY A 604 11.79 -8.85 -10.12
N LYS A 605 12.53 -9.87 -10.53
CA LYS A 605 12.86 -10.10 -11.96
C LYS A 605 11.62 -10.37 -12.80
N ALA A 606 10.72 -11.23 -12.33
CA ALA A 606 9.51 -11.59 -13.07
C ALA A 606 8.51 -10.42 -13.17
N LEU A 607 8.35 -9.64 -12.10
CA LEU A 607 7.47 -8.47 -12.07
C LEU A 607 8.04 -7.25 -12.85
N SER A 608 9.31 -7.32 -13.25
CA SER A 608 9.99 -6.27 -14.00
C SER A 608 9.98 -6.51 -15.52
N GLU A 609 9.24 -7.52 -15.99
CA GLU A 609 9.04 -7.74 -17.42
C GLU A 609 7.93 -6.82 -17.92
N PRO A 610 8.23 -5.89 -18.85
CA PRO A 610 7.24 -4.97 -19.37
C PRO A 610 6.26 -5.66 -20.33
N SER A 611 5.00 -5.19 -20.37
CA SER A 611 4.03 -5.68 -21.33
C SER A 611 4.29 -5.18 -22.76
N ILE A 612 4.98 -4.03 -22.87
CA ILE A 612 5.24 -3.37 -24.17
C ILE A 612 6.40 -3.98 -24.97
N MET A 613 7.28 -4.72 -24.32
CA MET A 613 8.45 -5.39 -24.94
C MET A 613 8.65 -6.75 -24.24
N MET A 614 9.07 -7.75 -24.98
CA MET A 614 9.35 -9.09 -24.45
C MET A 614 10.75 -9.55 -24.83
N ARG A 615 11.38 -10.33 -23.94
CA ARG A 615 12.62 -11.02 -24.23
C ARG A 615 12.32 -12.47 -24.55
N ALA A 616 12.64 -12.89 -25.76
CA ALA A 616 12.60 -14.30 -26.15
C ALA A 616 14.02 -14.86 -26.22
N ARG A 617 14.16 -16.15 -25.99
CA ARG A 617 15.40 -16.88 -26.17
C ARG A 617 15.25 -17.81 -27.37
N ASN A 618 16.12 -17.64 -28.36
CA ASN A 618 16.21 -18.55 -29.51
C ASN A 618 16.75 -19.92 -29.10
N ARG A 619 16.63 -20.90 -29.97
CA ARG A 619 17.14 -22.26 -29.75
C ARG A 619 18.67 -22.31 -29.57
N ASP A 620 19.41 -21.39 -30.17
CA ASP A 620 20.86 -21.20 -30.04
C ASP A 620 21.30 -20.52 -28.74
N GLY A 621 20.33 -20.15 -27.88
CA GLY A 621 20.57 -19.45 -26.61
C GLY A 621 20.69 -17.92 -26.73
N SER A 622 20.67 -17.35 -27.96
CA SER A 622 20.69 -15.91 -28.18
C SER A 622 19.40 -15.25 -27.66
N ILE A 623 19.51 -14.02 -27.16
CA ILE A 623 18.37 -13.24 -26.65
C ILE A 623 17.90 -12.31 -27.76
N VAL A 624 16.63 -12.41 -28.10
CA VAL A 624 15.93 -11.51 -29.03
C VAL A 624 14.94 -10.66 -28.27
N MET A 625 14.91 -9.37 -28.57
CA MET A 625 13.89 -8.44 -28.09
C MET A 625 12.72 -8.45 -29.07
N LEU A 626 11.53 -8.75 -28.58
CA LEU A 626 10.27 -8.63 -29.31
C LEU A 626 9.69 -7.27 -28.94
N ASP A 627 9.72 -6.34 -29.87
CA ASP A 627 9.31 -4.94 -29.68
C ASP A 627 8.14 -4.55 -30.60
N ASP A 628 7.36 -5.55 -30.99
CA ASP A 628 6.27 -5.43 -31.96
C ASP A 628 5.21 -4.39 -31.58
N PHE A 629 4.91 -4.29 -30.27
CA PHE A 629 3.89 -3.35 -29.78
C PHE A 629 4.35 -1.91 -29.93
N ARG A 630 5.56 -1.58 -29.47
CA ARG A 630 6.12 -0.23 -29.58
C ARG A 630 6.41 0.15 -31.01
N GLU A 631 6.92 -0.78 -31.83
CA GLU A 631 7.11 -0.63 -33.26
C GLU A 631 5.81 -0.20 -33.97
N SER A 632 4.68 -0.87 -33.66
CA SER A 632 3.38 -0.54 -34.25
C SER A 632 2.87 0.85 -33.85
N TYR A 633 3.08 1.27 -32.61
CA TYR A 633 2.69 2.61 -32.18
C TYR A 633 3.56 3.69 -32.82
N TRP A 634 4.86 3.46 -32.97
CA TRP A 634 5.75 4.36 -33.72
C TRP A 634 5.38 4.40 -35.20
N TRP A 635 5.02 3.24 -35.78
CA TRP A 635 4.54 3.22 -37.15
C TRP A 635 3.29 4.10 -37.35
N LEU A 636 2.33 4.04 -36.44
CA LEU A 636 1.15 4.91 -36.45
C LEU A 636 1.56 6.39 -36.38
N ARG A 637 2.49 6.74 -35.50
CA ARG A 637 2.97 8.12 -35.38
C ARG A 637 3.63 8.64 -36.64
N ASP A 638 4.45 7.81 -37.26
CA ASP A 638 5.34 8.23 -38.35
C ASP A 638 4.71 8.08 -39.75
N ASN A 639 3.69 7.21 -39.92
CA ASN A 639 3.12 6.87 -41.23
C ASN A 639 1.63 7.21 -41.39
N THR A 640 0.99 7.83 -40.42
CA THR A 640 -0.41 8.24 -40.51
C THR A 640 -0.55 9.76 -40.27
N PRO A 641 -1.59 10.43 -40.76
CA PRO A 641 -1.90 11.82 -40.43
C PRO A 641 -2.04 12.06 -38.91
N GLU A 642 -1.69 13.26 -38.44
CA GLU A 642 -1.76 13.58 -36.99
C GLU A 642 -3.20 13.50 -36.41
N ASP A 643 -4.20 13.79 -37.24
CA ASP A 643 -5.64 13.74 -36.90
C ASP A 643 -6.24 12.35 -37.07
N SER A 644 -5.44 11.32 -37.33
CA SER A 644 -5.94 9.95 -37.50
C SER A 644 -6.54 9.40 -36.23
N ARG A 645 -7.68 8.73 -36.39
CA ARG A 645 -8.44 8.08 -35.33
C ARG A 645 -8.16 6.57 -35.40
N VAL A 646 -7.76 5.99 -34.28
CA VAL A 646 -7.40 4.57 -34.19
C VAL A 646 -8.37 3.86 -33.27
N MET A 647 -9.06 2.84 -33.79
CA MET A 647 -9.87 1.92 -33.01
C MET A 647 -9.02 0.71 -32.65
N ALA A 648 -9.02 0.36 -31.38
CA ALA A 648 -8.46 -0.87 -30.84
C ALA A 648 -9.27 -1.24 -29.58
N TRP A 649 -9.12 -2.46 -29.09
CA TRP A 649 -9.73 -2.78 -27.80
C TRP A 649 -9.24 -1.80 -26.72
N TRP A 650 -10.09 -1.44 -25.78
CA TRP A 650 -9.86 -0.36 -24.81
C TRP A 650 -8.53 -0.49 -24.02
N ASP A 651 -7.99 -1.69 -23.84
CA ASP A 651 -6.72 -1.93 -23.16
C ASP A 651 -5.55 -1.10 -23.75
N TYR A 652 -5.54 -0.88 -25.07
CA TYR A 652 -4.39 -0.31 -25.79
C TYR A 652 -4.45 1.20 -25.98
N GLY A 653 -5.58 1.82 -25.70
CA GLY A 653 -5.80 3.24 -25.97
C GLY A 653 -4.75 4.17 -25.35
N TYR A 654 -4.30 3.90 -24.13
CA TYR A 654 -3.28 4.70 -23.50
C TYR A 654 -1.92 4.66 -24.19
N GLN A 655 -1.53 3.50 -24.73
CA GLN A 655 -0.28 3.35 -25.48
C GLN A 655 -0.38 3.94 -26.88
N ILE A 656 -1.51 3.75 -27.58
CA ILE A 656 -1.78 4.38 -28.89
C ILE A 656 -1.69 5.90 -28.77
N ASN A 657 -2.33 6.48 -27.75
CA ASN A 657 -2.33 7.91 -27.54
C ASN A 657 -0.97 8.42 -27.02
N GLY A 658 -0.35 7.72 -26.05
CA GLY A 658 0.90 8.15 -25.41
C GLY A 658 2.16 7.95 -26.29
N LEU A 659 2.22 6.89 -27.10
CA LEU A 659 3.34 6.56 -27.97
C LEU A 659 3.09 6.89 -29.44
N GLY A 660 1.90 6.55 -29.90
CA GLY A 660 1.49 6.77 -31.30
C GLY A 660 1.03 8.20 -31.56
N ASN A 661 0.74 8.98 -30.53
CA ASN A 661 0.21 10.35 -30.61
C ASN A 661 -0.98 10.45 -31.60
N ARG A 662 -1.90 9.48 -31.48
CA ARG A 662 -3.10 9.41 -32.32
C ARG A 662 -4.36 9.38 -31.44
N THR A 663 -5.46 9.86 -32.01
CA THR A 663 -6.78 9.87 -31.34
C THR A 663 -7.30 8.45 -31.16
N THR A 664 -7.79 8.13 -29.96
CA THR A 664 -8.30 6.79 -29.61
C THR A 664 -9.80 6.79 -29.38
N VAL A 665 -10.47 5.70 -29.75
CA VAL A 665 -11.91 5.52 -29.52
C VAL A 665 -12.19 5.20 -28.04
N ALA A 666 -11.37 4.39 -27.39
CA ALA A 666 -11.49 4.07 -25.97
C ALA A 666 -10.10 3.86 -25.33
N ASP A 667 -10.05 3.92 -24.02
CA ASP A 667 -8.82 3.68 -23.23
C ASP A 667 -9.12 2.94 -21.90
N GLY A 668 -8.08 2.62 -21.12
CA GLY A 668 -8.14 1.88 -19.86
C GLY A 668 -8.90 2.57 -18.72
N ASN A 669 -9.37 3.79 -18.88
CA ASN A 669 -10.17 4.45 -17.85
C ASN A 669 -11.54 3.80 -17.64
N THR A 670 -12.13 3.24 -18.71
CA THR A 670 -13.40 2.48 -18.69
C THR A 670 -14.59 3.23 -18.06
N TRP A 671 -14.63 4.56 -18.17
CA TRP A 671 -15.65 5.39 -17.53
C TRP A 671 -17.03 5.32 -18.20
N ASN A 672 -17.08 4.99 -19.50
CA ASN A 672 -18.32 4.90 -20.27
C ASN A 672 -18.51 3.47 -20.78
N HIS A 673 -19.35 2.70 -20.08
CA HIS A 673 -19.63 1.30 -20.40
C HIS A 673 -20.33 1.15 -21.76
N GLU A 674 -21.27 2.05 -22.09
CA GLU A 674 -22.03 1.99 -23.34
C GLU A 674 -21.11 2.21 -24.55
N HIS A 675 -20.14 3.12 -24.43
CA HIS A 675 -19.15 3.35 -25.48
C HIS A 675 -18.22 2.15 -25.71
N ILE A 676 -17.80 1.48 -24.63
CA ILE A 676 -17.02 0.24 -24.73
C ILE A 676 -17.87 -0.88 -25.33
N ALA A 677 -19.17 -0.93 -25.00
CA ALA A 677 -20.10 -1.88 -25.60
C ALA A 677 -20.28 -1.64 -27.11
N LEU A 678 -20.31 -0.38 -27.54
CA LEU A 678 -20.34 -0.01 -28.98
C LEU A 678 -19.07 -0.50 -29.69
N LEU A 679 -17.89 -0.26 -29.08
CA LEU A 679 -16.61 -0.76 -29.58
C LEU A 679 -16.61 -2.31 -29.68
N GLY A 680 -17.10 -2.98 -28.63
CA GLY A 680 -17.27 -4.43 -28.63
C GLY A 680 -18.21 -4.90 -29.76
N LYS A 681 -19.34 -4.22 -29.95
CA LYS A 681 -20.29 -4.50 -31.04
C LYS A 681 -19.60 -4.41 -32.41
N CYS A 682 -18.82 -3.37 -32.68
CA CYS A 682 -18.08 -3.25 -33.93
C CYS A 682 -17.19 -4.46 -34.19
N LEU A 683 -16.47 -4.95 -33.16
CA LEU A 683 -15.50 -6.03 -33.30
C LEU A 683 -16.15 -7.41 -33.44
N VAL A 684 -17.30 -7.64 -32.77
CA VAL A 684 -17.96 -8.95 -32.78
C VAL A 684 -19.04 -9.12 -33.87
N SER A 685 -19.45 -8.06 -34.52
CA SER A 685 -20.38 -8.09 -35.65
C SER A 685 -19.68 -8.55 -36.94
N PRO A 686 -20.44 -9.03 -37.95
CA PRO A 686 -19.93 -9.26 -39.29
C PRO A 686 -19.28 -8.01 -39.90
N GLU A 687 -18.38 -8.20 -40.89
CA GLU A 687 -17.56 -7.11 -41.43
C GLU A 687 -18.37 -5.87 -41.86
N LEU A 688 -19.41 -6.06 -42.66
CA LEU A 688 -20.20 -4.94 -43.21
C LEU A 688 -20.97 -4.20 -42.11
N GLU A 689 -21.53 -4.93 -41.15
CA GLU A 689 -22.22 -4.33 -39.98
C GLU A 689 -21.25 -3.58 -39.07
N GLY A 690 -20.10 -4.18 -38.76
CA GLY A 690 -19.04 -3.52 -38.02
C GLY A 690 -18.52 -2.28 -38.73
N HIS A 691 -18.29 -2.35 -40.06
CA HIS A 691 -17.82 -1.24 -40.87
C HIS A 691 -18.82 -0.07 -40.91
N HIS A 692 -20.14 -0.34 -40.94
CA HIS A 692 -21.15 0.70 -40.87
C HIS A 692 -20.99 1.63 -39.66
N ILE A 693 -20.50 1.13 -38.56
CA ILE A 693 -20.20 1.90 -37.34
C ILE A 693 -18.79 2.49 -37.38
N VAL A 694 -17.79 1.64 -37.69
CA VAL A 694 -16.37 1.99 -37.65
C VAL A 694 -16.02 3.14 -38.57
N ARG A 695 -16.59 3.23 -39.78
CA ARG A 695 -16.33 4.30 -40.76
C ARG A 695 -16.56 5.72 -40.20
N HIS A 696 -17.44 5.86 -39.20
CA HIS A 696 -17.74 7.13 -38.54
C HIS A 696 -16.80 7.44 -37.39
N LEU A 697 -16.10 6.41 -36.83
CA LEU A 697 -15.33 6.49 -35.60
C LEU A 697 -13.81 6.39 -35.77
N ALA A 698 -13.34 5.72 -36.83
CA ALA A 698 -11.91 5.42 -36.97
C ALA A 698 -11.44 5.44 -38.43
N ASP A 699 -10.18 5.85 -38.61
CA ASP A 699 -9.44 5.77 -39.89
C ASP A 699 -8.60 4.49 -39.94
N TYR A 700 -8.23 3.94 -38.79
CA TYR A 700 -7.43 2.71 -38.66
C TYR A 700 -7.98 1.82 -37.54
N VAL A 701 -7.80 0.50 -37.72
CA VAL A 701 -8.09 -0.52 -36.70
C VAL A 701 -6.80 -1.24 -36.36
N LEU A 702 -6.43 -1.27 -35.08
CA LEU A 702 -5.27 -2.00 -34.56
C LEU A 702 -5.75 -3.23 -33.80
N VAL A 703 -5.18 -4.40 -34.13
CA VAL A 703 -5.50 -5.69 -33.51
C VAL A 703 -4.23 -6.38 -33.02
N TRP A 704 -4.23 -6.83 -31.79
CA TRP A 704 -3.19 -7.70 -31.28
C TRP A 704 -3.43 -9.15 -31.75
N THR A 705 -2.41 -9.72 -32.35
CA THR A 705 -2.46 -11.05 -32.96
C THR A 705 -1.28 -11.91 -32.50
N THR A 706 -1.20 -13.14 -33.03
CA THR A 706 -0.05 -14.01 -32.85
C THR A 706 0.43 -14.50 -34.22
N ARG A 707 1.67 -15.01 -34.24
CA ARG A 707 2.31 -15.55 -35.45
C ARG A 707 1.51 -16.73 -36.05
N PHE A 708 0.80 -17.48 -35.20
CA PHE A 708 0.05 -18.68 -35.59
C PHE A 708 -1.44 -18.47 -35.43
N ALA A 709 -2.24 -19.15 -36.24
CA ALA A 709 -3.68 -19.19 -36.02
C ALA A 709 -4.00 -19.92 -34.71
N GLY A 710 -5.03 -19.45 -34.02
CA GLY A 710 -5.48 -20.04 -32.75
C GLY A 710 -5.55 -19.03 -31.61
N PHE A 711 -5.91 -19.50 -30.41
CA PHE A 711 -6.15 -18.68 -29.23
C PHE A 711 -4.92 -18.63 -28.33
N HIS A 712 -4.21 -17.52 -28.32
CA HIS A 712 -2.93 -17.37 -27.63
C HIS A 712 -2.81 -16.05 -26.86
N GLY A 713 -3.71 -15.73 -25.94
CA GLY A 713 -3.54 -14.57 -25.08
C GLY A 713 -3.57 -13.19 -25.78
N ASP A 714 -4.18 -13.11 -26.96
CA ASP A 714 -4.36 -11.97 -27.83
C ASP A 714 -5.82 -11.46 -27.84
N ASP A 715 -6.18 -10.58 -28.78
CA ASP A 715 -7.52 -10.04 -28.87
C ASP A 715 -8.59 -11.11 -29.16
N LEU A 716 -8.22 -12.15 -29.89
CA LEU A 716 -9.14 -13.24 -30.14
C LEU A 716 -9.53 -14.00 -28.88
N ALA A 717 -8.56 -14.20 -27.94
CA ALA A 717 -8.83 -14.80 -26.64
C ALA A 717 -9.71 -13.91 -25.74
N LYS A 718 -9.64 -12.59 -25.93
CA LYS A 718 -10.49 -11.61 -25.22
C LYS A 718 -11.91 -11.47 -25.81
N SER A 719 -12.11 -11.90 -27.04
CA SER A 719 -13.34 -11.64 -27.81
C SER A 719 -14.64 -12.15 -27.15
N PRO A 720 -14.70 -13.27 -26.41
CA PRO A 720 -15.89 -13.65 -25.65
C PRO A 720 -16.28 -12.63 -24.56
N HIS A 721 -15.32 -11.88 -24.03
CA HIS A 721 -15.58 -10.78 -23.10
C HIS A 721 -16.13 -9.56 -23.85
N MET A 722 -15.59 -9.28 -25.05
CA MET A 722 -16.11 -8.22 -25.93
C MET A 722 -17.58 -8.46 -26.26
N ALA A 723 -17.94 -9.68 -26.65
CA ALA A 723 -19.33 -10.06 -26.93
C ALA A 723 -20.24 -9.93 -25.70
N ARG A 724 -19.77 -10.31 -24.50
CA ARG A 724 -20.55 -10.12 -23.26
C ARG A 724 -20.77 -8.67 -22.89
N ILE A 725 -19.78 -7.83 -23.08
CA ILE A 725 -19.89 -6.38 -22.82
C ILE A 725 -20.85 -5.76 -23.83
N ALA A 726 -20.70 -6.06 -25.12
CA ALA A 726 -21.59 -5.59 -26.16
C ALA A 726 -23.04 -6.05 -25.94
N GLY A 727 -23.27 -7.33 -25.68
CA GLY A 727 -24.60 -7.91 -25.43
C GLY A 727 -25.29 -7.42 -24.15
N SER A 728 -24.54 -6.78 -23.22
CA SER A 728 -25.14 -6.14 -22.05
C SER A 728 -25.89 -4.83 -22.39
N VAL A 729 -25.55 -4.22 -23.52
CA VAL A 729 -26.13 -2.95 -24.00
C VAL A 729 -26.97 -3.15 -25.29
N TYR A 730 -26.49 -3.97 -26.22
CA TYR A 730 -27.09 -4.21 -27.52
C TYR A 730 -27.70 -5.60 -27.57
N LYS A 731 -29.03 -5.70 -27.74
CA LYS A 731 -29.78 -6.96 -27.74
C LYS A 731 -29.53 -7.85 -28.96
N ASP A 732 -29.10 -7.27 -30.07
CA ASP A 732 -28.74 -7.94 -31.31
C ASP A 732 -27.38 -8.68 -31.22
N VAL A 733 -26.59 -8.44 -30.17
CA VAL A 733 -25.37 -9.21 -29.91
C VAL A 733 -25.71 -10.36 -28.96
N HIS A 734 -25.49 -11.59 -29.39
CA HIS A 734 -25.76 -12.81 -28.62
C HIS A 734 -24.46 -13.41 -28.07
N PRO A 735 -24.07 -13.13 -26.81
CA PRO A 735 -22.80 -13.61 -26.24
C PRO A 735 -22.70 -15.14 -26.17
N THR A 736 -23.84 -15.83 -26.10
CA THR A 736 -23.90 -17.31 -26.04
C THR A 736 -23.45 -17.97 -27.33
N ASP A 737 -23.58 -17.28 -28.45
CA ASP A 737 -23.24 -17.79 -29.79
C ASP A 737 -21.78 -17.48 -30.15
N PHE A 738 -21.12 -16.62 -29.33
CA PHE A 738 -19.74 -16.20 -29.50
C PHE A 738 -18.81 -16.97 -28.54
N TYR A 739 -18.39 -18.16 -28.96
CA TYR A 739 -17.62 -19.09 -28.13
C TYR A 739 -16.57 -19.86 -28.94
N ILE A 740 -15.70 -20.51 -28.18
CA ILE A 740 -14.69 -21.45 -28.65
C ILE A 740 -15.03 -22.81 -28.07
N ASP A 741 -15.06 -23.85 -28.91
CA ASP A 741 -15.32 -25.21 -28.45
C ASP A 741 -14.14 -25.81 -27.67
N GLU A 742 -14.32 -27.01 -27.06
CA GLU A 742 -13.28 -27.71 -26.31
C GLU A 742 -12.06 -28.11 -27.19
N MET A 743 -12.21 -28.12 -28.51
CA MET A 743 -11.13 -28.37 -29.47
C MET A 743 -10.43 -27.09 -29.92
N GLY A 744 -10.80 -25.94 -29.38
CA GLY A 744 -10.23 -24.64 -29.74
C GLY A 744 -10.78 -24.06 -31.06
N ARG A 745 -11.92 -24.56 -31.56
CA ARG A 745 -12.53 -24.06 -32.81
C ARG A 745 -13.54 -22.97 -32.49
N PRO A 746 -13.51 -21.83 -33.22
CA PRO A 746 -14.48 -20.77 -33.07
C PRO A 746 -15.86 -21.18 -33.60
N SER A 747 -16.93 -20.66 -33.00
CA SER A 747 -18.30 -20.77 -33.55
C SER A 747 -18.42 -20.10 -34.90
N ASP A 748 -19.43 -20.45 -35.67
CA ASP A 748 -19.68 -19.83 -36.99
C ASP A 748 -19.95 -18.34 -36.89
N TYR A 749 -20.65 -17.90 -35.83
CA TYR A 749 -20.86 -16.48 -35.52
C TYR A 749 -19.53 -15.75 -35.25
N MET A 750 -18.65 -16.37 -34.50
CA MET A 750 -17.32 -15.80 -34.21
C MET A 750 -16.45 -15.72 -35.47
N ARG A 751 -16.50 -16.71 -36.37
CA ARG A 751 -15.74 -16.72 -37.61
C ARG A 751 -16.15 -15.57 -38.56
N GLN A 752 -17.42 -15.20 -38.56
CA GLN A 752 -17.93 -14.10 -39.37
C GLN A 752 -17.62 -12.72 -38.82
N SER A 753 -17.18 -12.65 -37.50
CA SER A 753 -16.92 -11.36 -36.86
C SER A 753 -15.75 -10.62 -37.48
N LEU A 754 -15.86 -9.28 -37.47
CA LEU A 754 -14.79 -8.39 -37.95
C LEU A 754 -13.46 -8.72 -37.31
N LEU A 755 -13.44 -8.90 -35.98
CA LEU A 755 -12.22 -9.18 -35.23
C LEU A 755 -11.56 -10.49 -35.69
N TYR A 756 -12.32 -11.58 -35.86
CA TYR A 756 -11.76 -12.85 -36.34
C TYR A 756 -11.15 -12.70 -37.74
N ARG A 757 -11.82 -12.00 -38.64
CA ARG A 757 -11.35 -11.77 -40.00
C ARG A 757 -10.07 -10.92 -40.02
N LEU A 758 -10.02 -9.79 -39.29
CA LEU A 758 -8.81 -8.93 -39.16
C LEU A 758 -7.63 -9.70 -38.55
N HIS A 759 -7.90 -10.53 -37.51
CA HIS A 759 -6.89 -11.31 -36.83
C HIS A 759 -6.32 -12.44 -37.70
N SER A 760 -7.19 -13.21 -38.35
CA SER A 760 -6.86 -14.52 -38.95
C SER A 760 -6.65 -14.48 -40.45
N TYR A 761 -6.90 -13.35 -41.14
CA TYR A 761 -6.64 -13.20 -42.57
C TYR A 761 -5.21 -13.58 -42.94
N GLY A 762 -5.04 -14.43 -43.96
CA GLY A 762 -3.74 -14.94 -44.41
C GLY A 762 -3.08 -15.96 -43.46
N LYS A 763 -3.71 -16.27 -42.29
CA LYS A 763 -3.24 -17.29 -41.34
C LYS A 763 -4.16 -18.51 -41.30
N ALA A 764 -5.45 -18.30 -41.44
CA ALA A 764 -6.47 -19.35 -41.54
C ALA A 764 -6.98 -19.44 -42.98
N MET A 765 -7.19 -20.65 -43.48
CA MET A 765 -7.62 -20.90 -44.88
C MET A 765 -9.09 -20.52 -45.13
N ASP A 766 -9.87 -20.38 -44.07
CA ASP A 766 -11.30 -20.11 -44.10
C ASP A 766 -11.65 -18.60 -44.10
N VAL A 767 -10.64 -17.73 -44.14
CA VAL A 767 -10.85 -16.26 -44.14
C VAL A 767 -10.59 -15.66 -45.51
N GLU A 768 -11.66 -15.22 -46.12
CA GLU A 768 -11.63 -14.50 -47.40
C GLU A 768 -11.07 -13.07 -47.23
N PRO A 769 -10.58 -12.43 -48.32
CA PRO A 769 -10.16 -11.02 -48.29
C PRO A 769 -11.27 -10.12 -47.73
N LEU A 770 -10.88 -9.12 -46.94
CA LEU A 770 -11.80 -8.11 -46.42
C LEU A 770 -12.12 -7.10 -47.55
N GLU A 771 -13.36 -6.68 -47.59
CA GLU A 771 -13.83 -5.73 -48.62
C GLU A 771 -13.64 -4.27 -48.17
N LYS A 772 -13.74 -4.01 -46.88
CA LYS A 772 -13.77 -2.67 -46.28
C LYS A 772 -12.52 -2.31 -45.48
N TYR A 773 -11.54 -3.18 -45.49
CA TYR A 773 -10.31 -2.98 -44.74
C TYR A 773 -9.08 -3.40 -45.55
N GLU A 774 -8.03 -2.56 -45.52
CA GLU A 774 -6.73 -2.80 -46.18
C GLU A 774 -5.65 -2.96 -45.12
N GLU A 775 -4.90 -4.06 -45.14
CA GLU A 775 -3.76 -4.23 -44.24
C GLU A 775 -2.61 -3.31 -44.62
N VAL A 776 -2.28 -2.33 -43.78
CA VAL A 776 -1.24 -1.34 -44.06
C VAL A 776 0.03 -1.60 -43.29
N PHE A 777 -0.04 -2.39 -42.18
CA PHE A 777 1.12 -2.73 -41.36
C PHE A 777 0.93 -4.07 -40.64
N GLN A 778 1.98 -4.86 -40.63
CA GLN A 778 2.16 -6.04 -39.80
C GLN A 778 3.51 -5.95 -39.11
N SER A 779 3.55 -6.10 -37.78
CA SER A 779 4.80 -6.07 -37.03
C SER A 779 5.72 -7.25 -37.38
N LYS A 780 7.02 -7.11 -37.10
CA LYS A 780 8.08 -8.07 -37.47
C LYS A 780 7.79 -9.52 -37.04
N ASN A 781 7.18 -9.72 -35.90
CA ASN A 781 6.84 -11.06 -35.41
C ASN A 781 5.34 -11.36 -35.52
N ALA A 782 4.60 -10.59 -36.30
CA ALA A 782 3.16 -10.73 -36.56
C ALA A 782 2.32 -10.71 -35.26
N MET A 783 2.72 -9.92 -34.28
CA MET A 783 2.00 -9.76 -33.01
C MET A 783 1.01 -8.59 -33.04
N VAL A 784 1.16 -7.66 -33.99
CA VAL A 784 0.24 -6.54 -34.18
C VAL A 784 -0.01 -6.37 -35.66
N ARG A 785 -1.26 -6.12 -36.01
CA ARG A 785 -1.69 -5.76 -37.37
C ARG A 785 -2.46 -4.45 -37.31
N ILE A 786 -2.24 -3.58 -38.32
CA ILE A 786 -2.97 -2.32 -38.47
C ILE A 786 -3.66 -2.33 -39.85
N TRP A 787 -4.93 -2.06 -39.80
CA TRP A 787 -5.82 -2.04 -40.95
C TRP A 787 -6.33 -0.63 -41.18
N LYS A 788 -6.22 -0.14 -42.42
CA LYS A 788 -6.85 1.09 -42.85
C LYS A 788 -8.31 0.83 -43.14
N VAL A 789 -9.19 1.68 -42.65
CA VAL A 789 -10.62 1.64 -42.89
C VAL A 789 -10.87 2.29 -44.26
N LEU A 790 -11.53 1.59 -45.15
CA LEU A 790 -11.94 2.12 -46.43
C LEU A 790 -13.32 2.79 -46.29
N ASP A 791 -13.65 3.69 -47.23
CA ASP A 791 -14.92 4.41 -47.27
C ASP A 791 -15.25 5.13 -45.95
N VAL A 792 -14.26 5.75 -45.33
CA VAL A 792 -14.43 6.57 -44.11
C VAL A 792 -15.41 7.70 -44.39
N ASP A 793 -16.30 7.97 -43.47
CA ASP A 793 -17.27 9.06 -43.58
C ASP A 793 -16.61 10.39 -43.17
N GLU A 794 -16.23 11.15 -44.20
CA GLU A 794 -15.56 12.44 -44.03
C GLU A 794 -16.49 13.51 -43.42
N GLU A 795 -17.80 13.42 -43.63
CA GLU A 795 -18.77 14.33 -43.02
C GLU A 795 -18.83 14.16 -41.52
N SER A 796 -18.89 12.92 -41.03
CA SER A 796 -18.80 12.60 -39.59
C SER A 796 -17.46 13.04 -38.99
N LYS A 797 -16.36 12.89 -39.76
CA LYS A 797 -15.02 13.29 -39.29
C LYS A 797 -14.92 14.80 -39.14
N GLU A 798 -15.37 15.55 -40.15
CA GLU A 798 -15.35 17.02 -40.16
C GLU A 798 -16.30 17.59 -39.08
N PHE A 799 -17.47 17.01 -38.89
CA PHE A 799 -18.42 17.37 -37.83
C PHE A 799 -17.76 17.34 -36.42
N VAL A 800 -16.96 16.33 -36.14
CA VAL A 800 -16.22 16.24 -34.85
C VAL A 800 -14.99 17.14 -34.86
N LYS A 801 -14.24 17.22 -35.95
CA LYS A 801 -13.02 18.03 -36.10
C LYS A 801 -13.30 19.52 -35.95
N SER A 802 -14.39 20.00 -36.58
CA SER A 802 -14.85 21.40 -36.43
C SER A 802 -15.32 21.74 -35.02
N GLY A 803 -15.56 20.74 -34.18
CA GLY A 803 -16.11 20.91 -32.83
C GLY A 803 -17.64 21.15 -32.82
N ALA A 804 -18.33 20.98 -33.96
CA ALA A 804 -19.78 21.12 -34.04
C ALA A 804 -20.52 20.10 -33.15
N ASN A 805 -19.90 18.95 -32.85
CA ASN A 805 -20.44 17.94 -31.95
C ASN A 805 -20.32 18.32 -30.45
N ARG A 806 -19.63 19.41 -30.13
CA ARG A 806 -19.30 19.73 -28.73
C ARG A 806 -20.37 20.55 -28.06
N ARG A 807 -20.71 20.20 -26.82
CA ARG A 807 -21.61 20.97 -25.94
C ARG A 807 -20.77 21.55 -24.81
N CYS A 808 -20.37 22.81 -24.95
CA CYS A 808 -19.56 23.48 -23.93
C CYS A 808 -20.44 24.08 -22.83
N ASP A 809 -19.96 23.99 -21.58
CA ASP A 809 -20.56 24.71 -20.45
C ASP A 809 -20.37 26.23 -20.57
N ALA A 810 -20.98 27.00 -19.66
CA ALA A 810 -20.86 28.46 -19.67
C ALA A 810 -19.42 28.96 -19.47
N GLY A 811 -18.54 28.14 -18.84
CA GLY A 811 -17.12 28.44 -18.67
C GLY A 811 -16.28 28.07 -19.90
N GLY A 812 -16.81 27.29 -20.81
CA GLY A 812 -16.17 26.91 -22.08
C GLY A 812 -15.04 25.89 -21.99
N TRP A 813 -14.78 25.29 -20.83
CA TRP A 813 -13.73 24.30 -20.64
C TRP A 813 -14.27 22.86 -20.65
N TYR A 814 -15.49 22.65 -20.15
CA TYR A 814 -16.15 21.34 -20.13
C TYR A 814 -16.99 21.18 -21.38
N CYS A 815 -16.42 20.53 -22.38
CA CYS A 815 -17.00 20.42 -23.72
C CYS A 815 -17.17 18.96 -24.15
N PRO A 816 -18.13 18.21 -23.58
CA PRO A 816 -18.38 16.84 -24.02
C PRO A 816 -18.81 16.81 -25.46
N GLY A 817 -18.23 15.90 -26.25
CA GLY A 817 -18.62 15.63 -27.60
C GLY A 817 -19.88 14.77 -27.68
N GLY A 818 -20.57 14.84 -28.82
CA GLY A 818 -21.67 13.95 -29.18
C GLY A 818 -21.28 13.05 -30.34
N TYR A 819 -22.03 11.98 -30.54
CA TYR A 819 -21.88 11.11 -31.72
C TYR A 819 -22.36 11.81 -32.98
N PRO A 820 -21.79 11.46 -34.17
CA PRO A 820 -22.34 11.84 -35.44
C PRO A 820 -23.80 11.39 -35.61
N GLU A 821 -24.63 12.19 -36.32
CA GLU A 821 -26.04 11.91 -36.54
C GLU A 821 -26.28 10.56 -37.22
N ALA A 822 -25.37 10.16 -38.11
CA ALA A 822 -25.39 8.88 -38.82
C ALA A 822 -25.37 7.63 -37.88
N LEU A 823 -24.90 7.77 -36.65
CA LEU A 823 -24.91 6.68 -35.65
C LEU A 823 -26.19 6.64 -34.78
N LYS A 824 -27.15 7.54 -35.02
CA LYS A 824 -28.33 7.66 -34.15
C LYS A 824 -29.18 6.38 -34.12
N ASP A 825 -29.35 5.72 -35.25
CA ASP A 825 -30.12 4.47 -35.34
C ASP A 825 -29.45 3.34 -34.55
N VAL A 826 -28.13 3.20 -34.65
CA VAL A 826 -27.37 2.21 -33.89
C VAL A 826 -27.49 2.48 -32.40
N LEU A 827 -27.38 3.74 -32.00
CA LEU A 827 -27.46 4.14 -30.58
C LEU A 827 -28.91 4.04 -30.04
N SER A 828 -29.95 4.14 -30.87
CA SER A 828 -31.35 3.96 -30.46
C SER A 828 -31.67 2.50 -30.07
N GLY A 829 -30.93 1.53 -30.60
CA GLY A 829 -31.04 0.11 -30.27
C GLY A 829 -30.44 -0.31 -28.91
N LYS A 830 -29.79 0.63 -28.20
CA LYS A 830 -29.21 0.35 -26.87
C LYS A 830 -30.27 0.25 -25.78
N VAL A 831 -30.05 -0.60 -24.83
CA VAL A 831 -30.81 -0.67 -23.56
C VAL A 831 -30.07 0.15 -22.51
N ASP A 832 -30.81 0.95 -21.73
CA ASP A 832 -30.20 1.69 -20.61
C ASP A 832 -29.51 0.72 -19.65
N TYR A 833 -28.19 0.83 -19.56
CA TYR A 833 -27.41 0.04 -18.66
C TYR A 833 -27.45 0.70 -17.28
N GLN A 834 -28.27 0.14 -16.37
CA GLN A 834 -28.29 0.58 -14.96
C GLN A 834 -27.04 0.07 -14.25
N GLN A 835 -26.13 0.98 -13.92
CA GLN A 835 -24.94 0.71 -13.13
C GLN A 835 -25.23 0.34 -11.67
#